data_cbe5e31b144d38ea228fdeaae48b25d1
#
_entry.id   cbe5e31b144d38ea228fdeaae48b25d1
#
_cell.length_a   1.000
_cell.length_b   1.000
_cell.length_c   1.000
_cell.angle_alpha   90.00
_cell.angle_beta   90.00
_cell.angle_gamma   90.00
#
_symmetry.space_group_name_H-M   'P 1'
#
loop_
_entity.id
_entity.type
_entity.pdbx_description
1 polymer ?
#
loop_
_entity_poly.entity_id
_entity_poly.type
_entity_poly.pdbx_seq_one_letter_code
_entity_poly.pdbx_strand_id
1 'polypeptide(L)'
;MKRSIRYISILAAFLTLGVSSRAQSAMIRDFKPVCDSLNTLLMERNGIASPKLSLNAIMKRGNTLDFYFTQSLCDCPWYEGDPEWFIQQLNDLIPEKYSSYSIGNVTTKKLTLDKLVTPRLGFDGTPSETAGRTGNPEVRQLVEEVDGIAFPKGLDGRHIAVWQSHGRYFDRANEKWEWQRPCLFQTVEDMFTQSFVLPYLVPMLENAGAYVLLPRERDVQRNEVIADNDPSCGARGNADYEESGSWSDAGKGFADKKPAYSGIENPFTMGTARKVSCAAAGSETARIVWRPDIPERGEYAVYVSYKSLENSTSAASYTVSHLGGKSSFAVNQKMSGSTWVYLGTFLFDEGTEGHVSLSNAVPEGYAFEEGKVVTADAVRFGGGMGNIECAGNMCEPEVSGMARSAEGARYWLQWAGISPEIFSQNDGENDYRDDFMSRGDWVEWISRGSSMNPSTKPGLGIPVDLSLGFHSDAGVTPNDSIVGTLAIYTLRSEGTDKLPNGESRSGSREYADLVQSQIVNDIRTDFEPQWSRRWIWDRSYRESRTPSCPAMLLELLSHQNFADMKYGLDPKFRFTVSRAVYKGMLKYLSNRYGCEYVVQPLPVESIGVSFAGSGKASLTWSAAVDEIEPTAVPEGFILYTRVDDGGFDNGRILTSCSRSGKGYSAEVDIKPGHIYSFRIAAYNQGGRSFPSETVSIGMPSGSTLDKKVLIVNNFDRISGPTFIDTPDYAGFQTSQDSGVPHMRDIAYVGEMYQFRRELEFQSNDNPGFGGSYTDMAGELVAGNTFDYPYVHGKAVLSAGYPFYSCCNDTFCSDSTYMQQAWAADIICGKQVTTVTGNRKTEYTVFPASLQKTLRAFTSKGGHLLVSGSYIATDIWDQVYPVQTDSLFRVESKKFAQKVLGYKWGANFGSSRGTARPAPNKVFPTLANGKYSFHNEMNDECYCIEAPDGLVPASRKGAIIMRYADTNVPAAICHQGETYRTVCFGFPLETLKEEEHIQRLITATLQYFNK
;
A
#
# COMPACT_ATOMS: atom_id res chain seq x y z
N MET A 1 -21.71 12.78 -76.92
CA MET A 1 -22.79 12.37 -75.99
C MET A 1 -22.40 11.53 -74.83
N LYS A 2 -21.55 10.48 -74.90
CA LYS A 2 -21.18 9.64 -73.75
C LYS A 2 -20.27 10.35 -72.70
N ARG A 3 -19.49 11.38 -73.02
CA ARG A 3 -18.66 12.12 -72.04
C ARG A 3 -19.43 13.16 -71.26
N SER A 4 -20.42 13.79 -71.87
CA SER A 4 -21.28 14.78 -71.18
C SER A 4 -22.19 14.17 -70.13
N ILE A 5 -22.66 12.93 -70.31
CA ILE A 5 -23.50 12.21 -69.31
C ILE A 5 -22.70 11.82 -68.06
N ARG A 6 -21.40 11.47 -68.20
CA ARG A 6 -20.53 11.18 -67.05
C ARG A 6 -20.26 12.41 -66.17
N TYR A 7 -20.08 13.58 -66.78
CA TYR A 7 -19.88 14.84 -66.03
C TYR A 7 -21.13 15.30 -65.27
N ILE A 8 -22.31 15.11 -65.88
CA ILE A 8 -23.59 15.43 -65.21
C ILE A 8 -23.88 14.48 -64.08
N SER A 9 -23.54 13.17 -64.19
CA SER A 9 -23.71 12.19 -63.08
C SER A 9 -22.74 12.46 -61.93
N ILE A 10 -21.51 12.88 -62.22
CA ILE A 10 -20.51 13.22 -61.17
C ILE A 10 -20.91 14.55 -60.50
N LEU A 11 -21.37 15.54 -61.27
CA LEU A 11 -21.81 16.80 -60.69
C LEU A 11 -23.10 16.64 -59.88
N ALA A 12 -24.05 15.79 -60.29
CA ALA A 12 -25.24 15.45 -59.52
C ALA A 12 -24.88 14.66 -58.23
N ALA A 13 -23.88 13.76 -58.28
CA ALA A 13 -23.40 13.08 -57.10
C ALA A 13 -22.67 14.02 -56.11
N PHE A 14 -21.90 14.98 -56.60
CA PHE A 14 -21.29 16.02 -55.74
C PHE A 14 -22.29 17.00 -55.18
N LEU A 15 -23.33 17.36 -55.92
CA LEU A 15 -24.43 18.22 -55.43
C LEU A 15 -25.30 17.49 -54.41
N THR A 16 -25.60 16.22 -54.58
CA THR A 16 -26.35 15.43 -53.59
C THR A 16 -25.54 15.17 -52.34
N LEU A 17 -24.25 14.91 -52.43
CA LEU A 17 -23.33 14.79 -51.28
C LEU A 17 -23.20 16.14 -50.54
N GLY A 18 -23.10 17.28 -51.25
CA GLY A 18 -22.99 18.61 -50.62
C GLY A 18 -24.29 19.06 -49.95
N VAL A 19 -25.46 18.72 -50.48
CA VAL A 19 -26.76 19.01 -49.90
C VAL A 19 -27.04 18.13 -48.68
N SER A 20 -26.67 16.84 -48.72
CA SER A 20 -26.83 15.95 -47.58
C SER A 20 -25.90 16.35 -46.42
N SER A 21 -24.66 16.76 -46.68
CA SER A 21 -23.73 17.22 -45.63
C SER A 21 -24.17 18.54 -44.98
N ARG A 22 -24.72 19.48 -45.77
CA ARG A 22 -25.25 20.72 -45.21
C ARG A 22 -26.54 20.51 -44.39
N ALA A 23 -27.43 19.64 -44.80
CA ALA A 23 -28.64 19.30 -44.03
C ALA A 23 -28.30 18.59 -42.72
N GLN A 24 -27.31 17.70 -42.75
CA GLN A 24 -26.82 16.99 -41.54
C GLN A 24 -26.13 17.95 -40.55
N SER A 25 -25.30 18.89 -41.03
CA SER A 25 -24.68 19.92 -40.22
C SER A 25 -25.70 20.88 -39.61
N ALA A 26 -26.81 21.19 -40.28
CA ALA A 26 -27.88 21.98 -39.74
C ALA A 26 -28.63 21.24 -38.64
N MET A 27 -28.93 19.97 -38.82
CA MET A 27 -29.63 19.14 -37.82
C MET A 27 -28.78 18.97 -36.55
N ILE A 28 -27.48 18.74 -36.69
CA ILE A 28 -26.56 18.66 -35.53
C ILE A 28 -26.55 19.97 -34.73
N ARG A 29 -26.57 21.14 -35.40
CA ARG A 29 -26.66 22.44 -34.73
C ARG A 29 -27.99 22.63 -33.98
N ASP A 30 -29.11 22.19 -34.56
CA ASP A 30 -30.42 22.27 -33.94
C ASP A 30 -30.51 21.43 -32.64
N PHE A 31 -29.77 20.32 -32.55
CA PHE A 31 -29.69 19.44 -31.39
C PHE A 31 -28.54 19.78 -30.39
N LYS A 32 -27.76 20.81 -30.67
CA LYS A 32 -26.71 21.22 -29.71
C LYS A 32 -27.27 21.60 -28.32
N PRO A 33 -28.33 22.41 -28.21
CA PRO A 33 -28.95 22.69 -26.89
C PRO A 33 -29.47 21.44 -26.19
N VAL A 34 -29.95 20.44 -26.93
CA VAL A 34 -30.41 19.15 -26.40
C VAL A 34 -29.21 18.41 -25.76
N CYS A 35 -28.06 18.36 -26.46
CA CYS A 35 -26.85 17.78 -25.90
C CYS A 35 -26.38 18.50 -24.62
N ASP A 36 -26.48 19.84 -24.58
CA ASP A 36 -26.12 20.63 -23.41
C ASP A 36 -27.05 20.33 -22.23
N SER A 37 -28.37 20.17 -22.46
CA SER A 37 -29.33 19.75 -21.42
C SER A 37 -29.08 18.31 -20.95
N LEU A 38 -28.84 17.38 -21.87
CA LEU A 38 -28.52 15.99 -21.54
C LEU A 38 -27.21 15.87 -20.73
N ASN A 39 -26.23 16.75 -20.98
CA ASN A 39 -25.04 16.82 -20.14
C ASN A 39 -25.38 17.09 -18.69
N THR A 40 -26.20 18.11 -18.42
CA THR A 40 -26.61 18.46 -17.05
C THR A 40 -27.34 17.30 -16.37
N LEU A 41 -28.30 16.69 -17.10
CA LEU A 41 -29.07 15.57 -16.56
C LEU A 41 -28.22 14.33 -16.26
N LEU A 42 -27.21 14.04 -17.07
CA LEU A 42 -26.27 12.94 -16.81
C LEU A 42 -25.34 13.21 -15.61
N MET A 43 -24.89 14.48 -15.48
CA MET A 43 -24.10 14.87 -14.30
C MET A 43 -24.89 14.66 -13.00
N GLU A 44 -26.16 15.10 -12.99
CA GLU A 44 -27.04 14.95 -11.84
C GLU A 44 -27.36 13.48 -11.53
N ARG A 45 -27.60 12.68 -12.57
CA ARG A 45 -27.99 11.27 -12.42
C ARG A 45 -26.83 10.37 -11.96
N ASN A 46 -25.67 10.51 -12.57
CA ASN A 46 -24.55 9.58 -12.40
C ASN A 46 -23.42 10.16 -11.55
N GLY A 47 -23.53 11.40 -11.07
CA GLY A 47 -22.54 12.05 -10.21
C GLY A 47 -21.17 12.20 -10.86
N ILE A 48 -21.13 12.41 -12.19
CA ILE A 48 -19.89 12.53 -12.99
C ILE A 48 -19.62 13.99 -13.36
N ALA A 49 -18.38 14.30 -13.67
CA ALA A 49 -18.03 15.56 -14.32
C ALA A 49 -18.66 15.65 -15.71
N SER A 50 -18.91 16.88 -16.24
CA SER A 50 -19.59 17.10 -17.50
C SER A 50 -19.05 16.23 -18.64
N PRO A 51 -19.87 15.36 -19.25
CA PRO A 51 -19.44 14.45 -20.30
C PRO A 51 -19.18 15.13 -21.65
N LYS A 52 -19.55 16.42 -21.82
CA LYS A 52 -19.40 17.21 -23.05
C LYS A 52 -19.97 16.48 -24.28
N LEU A 53 -21.21 16.00 -24.18
CA LEU A 53 -21.87 15.27 -25.22
C LEU A 53 -21.93 16.07 -26.52
N SER A 54 -21.73 15.38 -27.63
CA SER A 54 -21.87 15.92 -28.98
C SER A 54 -22.24 14.83 -29.97
N LEU A 55 -22.80 15.24 -31.14
CA LEU A 55 -23.27 14.36 -32.15
C LEU A 55 -22.33 14.35 -33.36
N ASN A 56 -22.01 13.14 -33.84
CA ASN A 56 -21.34 12.91 -35.12
C ASN A 56 -22.31 12.98 -36.28
N ALA A 57 -23.52 12.44 -36.08
CA ALA A 57 -24.55 12.40 -37.13
C ALA A 57 -25.95 12.20 -36.52
N ILE A 58 -26.98 12.63 -37.25
CA ILE A 58 -28.37 12.24 -37.02
C ILE A 58 -28.93 11.78 -38.38
N MET A 59 -29.42 10.54 -38.45
CA MET A 59 -29.95 9.97 -39.67
C MET A 59 -31.47 9.79 -39.59
N LYS A 60 -32.19 10.27 -40.59
CA LYS A 60 -33.62 10.03 -40.76
C LYS A 60 -33.84 8.67 -41.42
N ARG A 61 -34.60 7.80 -40.76
CA ARG A 61 -35.03 6.50 -41.29
C ARG A 61 -36.55 6.38 -41.20
N GLY A 62 -37.23 6.73 -42.33
CA GLY A 62 -38.68 6.80 -42.32
C GLY A 62 -39.17 7.83 -41.31
N ASN A 63 -39.90 7.42 -40.28
CA ASN A 63 -40.43 8.27 -39.23
C ASN A 63 -39.56 8.27 -37.93
N THR A 64 -38.33 7.78 -37.99
CA THR A 64 -37.38 7.74 -36.85
C THR A 64 -36.13 8.55 -37.09
N LEU A 65 -35.51 9.04 -36.02
CA LEU A 65 -34.17 9.64 -35.98
C LEU A 65 -33.20 8.72 -35.26
N ASP A 66 -32.18 8.27 -35.99
CA ASP A 66 -31.03 7.54 -35.39
C ASP A 66 -29.95 8.54 -35.01
N PHE A 67 -29.47 8.48 -33.78
CA PHE A 67 -28.47 9.36 -33.19
C PHE A 67 -27.10 8.66 -33.06
N TYR A 68 -26.10 9.29 -33.63
CA TYR A 68 -24.69 8.83 -33.57
C TYR A 68 -23.89 9.83 -32.76
N PHE A 69 -23.74 9.56 -31.46
CA PHE A 69 -22.96 10.41 -30.58
C PHE A 69 -21.45 10.20 -30.77
N THR A 70 -20.69 11.21 -30.39
CA THR A 70 -19.22 11.09 -30.26
C THR A 70 -18.85 10.12 -29.16
N GLN A 71 -17.57 9.89 -29.00
CA GLN A 71 -17.03 9.04 -27.94
C GLN A 71 -17.42 9.47 -26.51
N SER A 72 -17.70 10.78 -26.31
CA SER A 72 -18.10 11.29 -24.99
C SER A 72 -19.30 10.56 -24.36
N LEU A 73 -20.22 10.02 -25.17
CA LEU A 73 -21.32 9.20 -24.65
C LEU A 73 -20.84 7.81 -24.17
N CYS A 74 -19.81 7.25 -24.81
CA CYS A 74 -19.17 6.01 -24.35
C CYS A 74 -18.37 6.21 -23.07
N ASP A 75 -17.82 7.40 -22.88
CA ASP A 75 -17.02 7.76 -21.70
C ASP A 75 -17.88 7.95 -20.41
N CYS A 76 -19.22 7.95 -20.52
CA CYS A 76 -20.12 7.97 -19.37
C CYS A 76 -20.32 6.56 -18.78
N PRO A 77 -20.46 6.43 -17.46
CA PRO A 77 -20.96 5.19 -16.86
C PRO A 77 -22.43 4.97 -17.21
N TRP A 78 -22.82 3.73 -17.46
CA TRP A 78 -24.18 3.32 -17.78
C TRP A 78 -24.57 2.16 -16.88
N TYR A 79 -25.76 2.26 -16.25
CA TYR A 79 -26.30 1.26 -15.35
C TYR A 79 -27.67 0.82 -15.79
N GLU A 80 -28.19 -0.23 -15.17
CA GLU A 80 -29.53 -0.72 -15.46
C GLU A 80 -30.59 0.39 -15.34
N GLY A 81 -31.43 0.52 -16.39
CA GLY A 81 -32.44 1.58 -16.52
C GLY A 81 -31.93 2.93 -17.05
N ASP A 82 -30.62 3.13 -17.16
CA ASP A 82 -30.05 4.40 -17.69
C ASP A 82 -30.26 4.55 -19.20
N PRO A 83 -30.16 3.49 -20.05
CA PRO A 83 -30.45 3.60 -21.48
C PRO A 83 -31.87 4.07 -21.76
N GLU A 84 -32.86 3.49 -21.13
CA GLU A 84 -34.28 3.81 -21.30
C GLU A 84 -34.55 5.24 -20.80
N TRP A 85 -34.01 5.60 -19.66
CA TRP A 85 -34.11 6.96 -19.14
C TRP A 85 -33.50 7.98 -20.09
N PHE A 86 -32.32 7.73 -20.63
CA PHE A 86 -31.63 8.64 -21.54
C PHE A 86 -32.43 8.84 -22.85
N ILE A 87 -32.95 7.76 -23.40
CA ILE A 87 -33.80 7.81 -24.60
C ILE A 87 -35.05 8.61 -24.31
N GLN A 88 -35.67 8.46 -23.14
CA GLN A 88 -36.84 9.24 -22.75
C GLN A 88 -36.51 10.75 -22.62
N GLN A 89 -35.38 11.09 -21.95
CA GLN A 89 -34.94 12.49 -21.86
C GLN A 89 -34.65 13.10 -23.23
N LEU A 90 -34.00 12.34 -24.11
CA LEU A 90 -33.73 12.75 -25.48
C LEU A 90 -35.05 13.01 -26.24
N ASN A 91 -36.04 12.15 -26.03
CA ASN A 91 -37.36 12.30 -26.63
C ASN A 91 -38.12 13.55 -26.12
N ASP A 92 -38.06 13.82 -24.83
CA ASP A 92 -38.72 14.96 -24.19
C ASP A 92 -38.09 16.32 -24.58
N LEU A 93 -36.80 16.29 -24.96
CA LEU A 93 -36.03 17.46 -25.40
C LEU A 93 -35.99 17.65 -26.93
N ILE A 94 -36.67 16.80 -27.73
CA ILE A 94 -36.69 16.97 -29.20
C ILE A 94 -37.19 18.38 -29.58
N PRO A 95 -36.43 19.13 -30.40
CA PRO A 95 -36.90 20.43 -30.90
C PRO A 95 -38.22 20.30 -31.69
N GLU A 96 -39.14 21.25 -31.51
CA GLU A 96 -40.49 21.26 -32.13
C GLU A 96 -40.47 20.93 -33.63
N LYS A 97 -39.49 21.42 -34.34
CA LYS A 97 -39.24 21.12 -35.76
C LYS A 97 -39.15 19.63 -36.10
N TYR A 98 -38.81 18.79 -35.14
CA TYR A 98 -38.61 17.36 -35.29
C TYR A 98 -39.60 16.52 -34.47
N SER A 99 -40.58 17.10 -33.82
CA SER A 99 -41.56 16.45 -32.91
C SER A 99 -42.41 15.36 -33.57
N SER A 100 -42.47 15.32 -34.90
CA SER A 100 -43.15 14.26 -35.66
C SER A 100 -42.32 12.98 -35.82
N TYR A 101 -41.06 12.96 -35.39
CA TYR A 101 -40.18 11.78 -35.42
C TYR A 101 -40.10 11.15 -34.05
N SER A 102 -40.01 9.83 -34.03
CA SER A 102 -39.63 9.07 -32.83
C SER A 102 -38.10 8.85 -32.76
N ILE A 103 -37.58 8.60 -31.58
CA ILE A 103 -36.19 8.22 -31.38
C ILE A 103 -35.99 6.80 -31.93
N GLY A 104 -35.01 6.63 -32.80
CA GLY A 104 -34.52 5.32 -33.25
C GLY A 104 -33.32 4.83 -32.44
N ASN A 105 -32.29 4.37 -33.13
CA ASN A 105 -31.08 3.90 -32.45
C ASN A 105 -30.26 5.07 -31.91
N VAL A 106 -29.83 4.93 -30.63
CA VAL A 106 -28.82 5.81 -30.00
C VAL A 106 -27.56 5.03 -29.88
N THR A 107 -26.49 5.50 -30.54
CA THR A 107 -25.21 4.76 -30.59
C THR A 107 -24.00 5.66 -30.38
N THR A 108 -22.97 5.10 -29.87
CA THR A 108 -21.61 5.68 -29.78
C THR A 108 -20.57 4.58 -30.10
N LYS A 109 -19.53 4.90 -30.87
CA LYS A 109 -18.51 3.91 -31.30
C LYS A 109 -19.10 2.62 -31.90
N LYS A 110 -20.24 2.71 -32.55
CA LYS A 110 -21.02 1.58 -33.12
C LYS A 110 -21.67 0.65 -32.08
N LEU A 111 -21.68 1.04 -30.80
CA LEU A 111 -22.35 0.34 -29.72
C LEU A 111 -23.65 1.04 -29.39
N THR A 112 -24.68 0.31 -29.07
CA THR A 112 -25.94 0.80 -28.47
C THR A 112 -25.74 0.95 -26.95
N LEU A 113 -26.58 1.76 -26.28
CA LEU A 113 -26.39 2.06 -24.86
C LEU A 113 -26.50 0.80 -23.95
N ASP A 114 -27.37 -0.15 -24.33
CA ASP A 114 -27.52 -1.43 -23.64
C ASP A 114 -26.19 -2.22 -23.56
N LYS A 115 -25.32 -2.09 -24.57
CA LYS A 115 -24.00 -2.73 -24.59
C LYS A 115 -22.94 -2.01 -23.72
N LEU A 116 -23.28 -0.88 -23.13
CA LEU A 116 -22.42 -0.11 -22.24
C LEU A 116 -22.81 -0.25 -20.76
N VAL A 117 -23.92 -0.93 -20.48
CA VAL A 117 -24.41 -1.13 -19.09
C VAL A 117 -23.44 -1.99 -18.30
N THR A 118 -23.05 -1.48 -17.13
CA THR A 118 -22.20 -2.18 -16.15
C THR A 118 -23.05 -2.69 -15.00
N PRO A 119 -22.98 -3.99 -14.64
CA PRO A 119 -23.64 -4.53 -13.45
C PRO A 119 -23.06 -3.87 -12.19
N ARG A 120 -23.92 -3.26 -11.36
CA ARG A 120 -23.47 -2.56 -10.13
C ARG A 120 -23.16 -3.50 -8.97
N LEU A 121 -23.85 -4.60 -8.92
CA LEU A 121 -23.73 -5.59 -7.85
C LEU A 121 -22.79 -6.70 -8.28
N GLY A 122 -22.15 -7.34 -7.31
CA GLY A 122 -21.47 -8.61 -7.52
C GLY A 122 -22.45 -9.66 -8.05
N PHE A 123 -21.93 -10.83 -8.38
CA PHE A 123 -22.69 -11.90 -9.00
C PHE A 123 -24.01 -12.21 -8.24
N ASP A 124 -25.13 -12.04 -8.92
CA ASP A 124 -26.49 -12.26 -8.43
C ASP A 124 -27.08 -13.63 -8.86
N GLY A 125 -26.23 -14.50 -9.43
CA GLY A 125 -26.63 -15.77 -10.02
C GLY A 125 -26.79 -15.74 -11.54
N THR A 126 -26.72 -14.55 -12.17
CA THR A 126 -26.83 -14.38 -13.62
C THR A 126 -25.49 -13.96 -14.20
N PRO A 127 -24.76 -14.83 -14.95
CA PRO A 127 -23.51 -14.43 -15.60
C PRO A 127 -23.74 -13.25 -16.54
N SER A 128 -22.87 -12.22 -16.45
CA SER A 128 -22.89 -11.12 -17.42
C SER A 128 -22.66 -11.68 -18.85
N GLU A 129 -23.34 -11.14 -19.85
CA GLU A 129 -23.07 -11.49 -21.26
C GLU A 129 -21.62 -11.14 -21.68
N THR A 130 -20.96 -10.25 -20.94
CA THR A 130 -19.56 -9.87 -21.11
C THR A 130 -18.61 -10.76 -20.33
N ALA A 131 -19.12 -11.53 -19.36
CA ALA A 131 -18.36 -12.51 -18.58
C ALA A 131 -18.00 -13.70 -19.49
N GLY A 132 -16.82 -13.70 -20.04
CA GLY A 132 -16.40 -14.66 -21.04
C GLY A 132 -16.22 -16.10 -20.57
N ARG A 133 -16.26 -16.39 -19.27
CA ARG A 133 -16.07 -17.75 -18.73
C ARG A 133 -16.73 -17.94 -17.38
N THR A 134 -17.53 -18.98 -17.30
CA THR A 134 -17.94 -19.62 -16.05
C THR A 134 -16.86 -20.62 -15.64
N GLY A 135 -16.32 -20.48 -14.44
CA GLY A 135 -15.42 -21.45 -13.83
C GLY A 135 -13.97 -21.02 -13.73
N ASN A 136 -13.35 -21.45 -12.64
CA ASN A 136 -11.92 -21.32 -12.42
C ASN A 136 -11.18 -22.18 -13.46
N PRO A 137 -10.13 -21.68 -14.13
CA PRO A 137 -9.26 -22.59 -14.89
C PRO A 137 -8.67 -23.61 -13.91
N GLU A 138 -8.66 -24.89 -14.28
CA GLU A 138 -8.05 -25.99 -13.51
C GLU A 138 -6.50 -25.89 -13.39
N VAL A 139 -5.95 -24.68 -13.50
CA VAL A 139 -4.51 -24.42 -13.45
C VAL A 139 -4.17 -23.96 -12.05
N ARG A 140 -3.28 -24.69 -11.40
CA ARG A 140 -2.72 -24.30 -10.11
C ARG A 140 -2.02 -22.95 -10.21
N GLN A 141 -2.17 -22.16 -9.14
CA GLN A 141 -1.47 -20.91 -8.96
C GLN A 141 0.06 -21.10 -9.05
N LEU A 142 0.78 -20.07 -9.41
CA LEU A 142 2.24 -20.12 -9.58
C LEU A 142 2.93 -20.49 -8.25
N VAL A 143 2.51 -19.89 -7.14
CA VAL A 143 3.01 -20.17 -5.79
C VAL A 143 1.82 -20.33 -4.84
N GLU A 144 1.83 -21.36 -4.03
CA GLU A 144 0.84 -21.62 -2.99
C GLU A 144 1.56 -21.87 -1.65
N GLU A 145 1.09 -21.25 -0.57
CA GLU A 145 1.53 -21.58 0.79
C GLU A 145 1.01 -22.99 1.17
N VAL A 146 1.89 -23.89 1.60
CA VAL A 146 1.50 -25.30 1.86
C VAL A 146 0.49 -25.41 3.02
N ASP A 147 0.73 -24.66 4.09
CA ASP A 147 -0.14 -24.60 5.28
C ASP A 147 -1.03 -23.35 5.28
N GLY A 148 -1.24 -22.74 4.11
CA GLY A 148 -2.03 -21.52 3.95
C GLY A 148 -3.51 -21.72 4.20
N ILE A 149 -4.19 -20.64 4.59
CA ILE A 149 -5.66 -20.61 4.72
C ILE A 149 -6.23 -20.36 3.33
N ALA A 150 -7.20 -21.19 2.93
CA ALA A 150 -7.92 -21.01 1.67
C ALA A 150 -9.02 -19.93 1.81
N PHE A 151 -9.16 -19.10 0.78
CA PHE A 151 -10.15 -18.03 0.69
C PHE A 151 -11.09 -18.22 -0.52
N PRO A 152 -12.00 -19.20 -0.46
CA PRO A 152 -12.77 -19.64 -1.63
C PRO A 152 -13.73 -18.59 -2.19
N LYS A 153 -14.04 -17.54 -1.44
CA LYS A 153 -14.82 -16.37 -1.88
C LYS A 153 -13.96 -15.10 -2.02
N GLY A 154 -12.65 -15.27 -1.94
CA GLY A 154 -11.64 -14.24 -2.20
C GLY A 154 -11.08 -14.33 -3.62
N LEU A 155 -9.76 -14.34 -3.70
CA LEU A 155 -8.99 -14.34 -4.95
C LEU A 155 -8.11 -15.59 -5.10
N ASP A 156 -8.39 -16.67 -4.38
CA ASP A 156 -7.65 -17.93 -4.51
C ASP A 156 -7.55 -18.39 -5.97
N GLY A 157 -6.34 -18.78 -6.37
CA GLY A 157 -6.05 -19.24 -7.72
C GLY A 157 -5.97 -18.14 -8.78
N ARG A 158 -6.04 -16.86 -8.42
CA ARG A 158 -5.95 -15.73 -9.36
C ARG A 158 -4.54 -15.21 -9.50
N HIS A 159 -4.18 -14.82 -10.74
CA HIS A 159 -2.95 -14.10 -11.05
C HIS A 159 -3.31 -12.69 -11.48
N ILE A 160 -2.84 -11.70 -10.74
CA ILE A 160 -3.14 -10.29 -10.98
C ILE A 160 -1.85 -9.53 -11.26
N ALA A 161 -1.78 -8.83 -12.39
CA ALA A 161 -0.67 -7.97 -12.72
C ALA A 161 -0.96 -6.53 -12.29
N VAL A 162 -0.09 -5.95 -11.47
CA VAL A 162 -0.24 -4.57 -10.97
C VAL A 162 1.10 -3.86 -11.14
N TRP A 163 1.09 -2.57 -11.44
CA TRP A 163 2.29 -1.75 -11.38
C TRP A 163 2.00 -0.35 -10.87
N GLN A 164 2.98 0.14 -10.14
CA GLN A 164 3.02 1.47 -9.57
C GLN A 164 3.63 2.44 -10.60
N SER A 165 2.81 2.99 -11.50
CA SER A 165 3.17 4.02 -12.48
C SER A 165 4.49 3.71 -13.21
N HIS A 166 5.39 4.65 -13.25
CA HIS A 166 6.72 4.60 -13.84
C HIS A 166 7.80 4.76 -12.77
N GLY A 167 9.08 4.76 -13.14
CA GLY A 167 10.20 4.92 -12.23
C GLY A 167 11.32 5.73 -12.89
N ARG A 168 12.44 5.88 -12.18
CA ARG A 168 13.61 6.57 -12.68
C ARG A 168 14.12 5.93 -13.96
N TYR A 169 14.52 6.74 -14.94
CA TYR A 169 14.98 6.28 -16.25
C TYR A 169 16.20 7.07 -16.70
N PHE A 170 16.96 6.51 -17.64
CA PHE A 170 18.08 7.19 -18.27
C PHE A 170 17.61 8.00 -19.48
N ASP A 171 17.70 9.34 -19.38
CA ASP A 171 17.44 10.22 -20.52
C ASP A 171 18.69 10.34 -21.41
N ARG A 172 18.65 9.66 -22.54
CA ARG A 172 19.76 9.66 -23.49
C ARG A 172 20.02 11.02 -24.14
N ALA A 173 19.01 11.89 -24.22
CA ALA A 173 19.18 13.22 -24.78
C ALA A 173 19.96 14.15 -23.85
N ASN A 174 19.75 14.01 -22.55
CA ASN A 174 20.45 14.76 -21.49
C ASN A 174 21.60 13.96 -20.86
N GLU A 175 21.78 12.68 -21.25
CA GLU A 175 22.79 11.77 -20.75
C GLU A 175 22.84 11.67 -19.22
N LYS A 176 21.66 11.55 -18.59
CA LYS A 176 21.52 11.49 -17.12
C LYS A 176 20.34 10.63 -16.71
N TRP A 177 20.41 10.09 -15.48
CA TRP A 177 19.28 9.47 -14.81
C TRP A 177 18.36 10.54 -14.23
N GLU A 178 17.06 10.45 -14.54
CA GLU A 178 16.07 11.40 -14.04
C GLU A 178 14.69 10.76 -13.78
N TRP A 179 13.87 11.47 -13.00
CA TRP A 179 12.48 11.11 -12.81
C TRP A 179 11.65 11.48 -14.04
N GLN A 180 10.61 10.70 -14.32
CA GLN A 180 9.72 11.00 -15.45
C GLN A 180 8.83 12.23 -15.20
N ARG A 181 8.66 12.61 -13.93
CA ARG A 181 7.80 13.73 -13.50
C ARG A 181 8.56 14.70 -12.58
N PRO A 182 8.04 15.94 -12.43
CA PRO A 182 8.60 16.90 -11.50
C PRO A 182 8.36 16.48 -10.05
N CYS A 183 9.27 16.86 -9.15
CA CYS A 183 9.09 16.69 -7.71
C CYS A 183 8.23 17.84 -7.17
N LEU A 184 6.99 17.55 -6.81
CA LEU A 184 5.99 18.48 -6.32
C LEU A 184 5.36 17.96 -5.03
N PHE A 185 5.04 18.88 -4.12
CA PHE A 185 4.32 18.55 -2.87
C PHE A 185 4.99 17.41 -2.10
N GLN A 186 6.33 17.45 -2.00
CA GLN A 186 7.19 16.51 -1.25
C GLN A 186 7.28 15.09 -1.84
N THR A 187 6.80 14.88 -3.06
CA THR A 187 6.84 13.58 -3.72
C THR A 187 7.08 13.71 -5.22
N VAL A 188 7.18 12.59 -5.91
CA VAL A 188 7.18 12.47 -7.36
C VAL A 188 6.26 11.32 -7.76
N GLU A 189 5.54 11.42 -8.89
CA GLU A 189 4.59 10.36 -9.29
C GLU A 189 5.23 8.96 -9.28
N ASP A 190 6.48 8.88 -9.75
CA ASP A 190 7.31 7.67 -9.81
C ASP A 190 7.42 6.92 -8.47
N MET A 191 7.39 7.65 -7.34
CA MET A 191 7.45 7.13 -5.98
C MET A 191 6.09 7.17 -5.26
N PHE A 192 5.29 8.20 -5.55
CA PHE A 192 4.00 8.42 -4.91
C PHE A 192 3.05 7.24 -5.06
N THR A 193 2.94 6.70 -6.28
CA THR A 193 2.06 5.55 -6.55
C THR A 193 2.52 4.27 -5.86
N GLN A 194 3.84 4.12 -5.59
CA GLN A 194 4.36 3.00 -4.80
C GLN A 194 3.78 2.96 -3.39
N SER A 195 3.54 4.13 -2.78
CA SER A 195 3.00 4.23 -1.41
C SER A 195 1.55 3.79 -1.26
N PHE A 196 0.84 3.56 -2.36
CA PHE A 196 -0.47 2.90 -2.40
C PHE A 196 -0.34 1.40 -2.72
N VAL A 197 0.46 1.09 -3.74
CA VAL A 197 0.52 -0.24 -4.32
C VAL A 197 1.27 -1.21 -3.42
N LEU A 198 2.51 -0.88 -3.01
CA LEU A 198 3.37 -1.83 -2.29
C LEU A 198 2.93 -2.08 -0.85
N PRO A 199 2.62 -1.06 -0.01
CA PRO A 199 2.26 -1.30 1.39
C PRO A 199 0.79 -1.68 1.61
N TYR A 200 -0.10 -1.45 0.63
CA TYR A 200 -1.53 -1.65 0.83
C TYR A 200 -2.18 -2.55 -0.22
N LEU A 201 -2.18 -2.16 -1.51
CA LEU A 201 -2.94 -2.87 -2.54
C LEU A 201 -2.43 -4.31 -2.73
N VAL A 202 -1.13 -4.47 -2.92
CA VAL A 202 -0.51 -5.79 -3.12
C VAL A 202 -0.78 -6.71 -1.93
N PRO A 203 -0.51 -6.32 -0.66
CA PRO A 203 -0.86 -7.14 0.49
C PRO A 203 -2.36 -7.44 0.61
N MET A 204 -3.27 -6.52 0.24
CA MET A 204 -4.71 -6.80 0.26
C MET A 204 -5.11 -7.87 -0.74
N LEU A 205 -4.54 -7.83 -1.95
CA LEU A 205 -4.78 -8.85 -2.98
C LEU A 205 -4.22 -10.22 -2.55
N GLU A 206 -3.01 -10.25 -2.01
CA GLU A 206 -2.35 -11.47 -1.52
C GLU A 206 -3.06 -12.03 -0.27
N ASN A 207 -3.50 -11.17 0.65
CA ASN A 207 -4.32 -11.56 1.80
C ASN A 207 -5.69 -12.14 1.42
N ALA A 208 -6.16 -11.86 0.21
CA ALA A 208 -7.37 -12.46 -0.36
C ALA A 208 -7.08 -13.73 -1.19
N GLY A 209 -5.82 -14.14 -1.32
CA GLY A 209 -5.39 -15.37 -1.99
C GLY A 209 -4.85 -15.20 -3.41
N ALA A 210 -4.75 -13.99 -3.95
CA ALA A 210 -4.17 -13.78 -5.27
C ALA A 210 -2.63 -13.94 -5.26
N TYR A 211 -2.07 -14.38 -6.39
CA TYR A 211 -0.64 -14.21 -6.68
C TYR A 211 -0.45 -12.94 -7.49
N VAL A 212 0.25 -11.96 -6.92
CA VAL A 212 0.43 -10.64 -7.53
C VAL A 212 1.77 -10.55 -8.25
N LEU A 213 1.71 -10.18 -9.53
CA LEU A 213 2.84 -10.02 -10.44
C LEU A 213 3.12 -8.54 -10.68
N LEU A 214 4.38 -8.14 -10.60
CA LEU A 214 4.81 -6.75 -10.81
C LEU A 214 5.94 -6.71 -11.86
N PRO A 215 5.88 -5.76 -12.84
CA PRO A 215 6.96 -5.54 -13.80
C PRO A 215 8.07 -4.62 -13.25
N ARG A 216 8.02 -4.27 -11.96
CA ARG A 216 9.02 -3.50 -11.22
C ARG A 216 9.38 -4.23 -9.94
N GLU A 217 10.57 -3.97 -9.40
CA GLU A 217 10.97 -4.52 -8.10
C GLU A 217 9.99 -4.08 -7.01
N ARG A 218 9.54 -5.05 -6.21
CA ARG A 218 8.62 -4.80 -5.10
C ARG A 218 9.31 -4.59 -3.76
N ASP A 219 10.54 -5.09 -3.61
CA ASP A 219 11.32 -4.97 -2.39
C ASP A 219 12.09 -3.65 -2.37
N VAL A 220 11.89 -2.88 -1.30
CA VAL A 220 12.60 -1.61 -1.07
C VAL A 220 13.94 -1.81 -0.36
N GLN A 221 14.28 -3.05 0.05
CA GLN A 221 15.56 -3.38 0.66
C GLN A 221 16.71 -3.12 -0.32
N ARG A 222 17.71 -2.34 0.11
CA ARG A 222 18.88 -1.99 -0.71
C ARG A 222 19.91 -3.11 -0.79
N ASN A 223 19.96 -3.96 0.21
CA ASN A 223 20.82 -5.12 0.19
C ASN A 223 20.23 -6.22 -0.71
N GLU A 224 21.10 -6.95 -1.36
CA GLU A 224 20.76 -8.12 -2.17
C GLU A 224 21.85 -9.19 -1.98
N VAL A 225 21.40 -10.41 -1.70
CA VAL A 225 22.29 -11.58 -1.65
C VAL A 225 21.76 -12.66 -2.60
N ILE A 226 22.62 -13.22 -3.43
CA ILE A 226 22.26 -14.28 -4.39
C ILE A 226 23.07 -15.53 -4.12
N ALA A 227 22.36 -16.63 -3.91
CA ALA A 227 22.93 -17.98 -3.84
C ALA A 227 22.60 -18.76 -5.11
N ASP A 228 23.62 -19.37 -5.74
CA ASP A 228 23.50 -20.00 -7.06
C ASP A 228 24.45 -21.21 -7.16
N ASN A 229 24.10 -22.17 -8.02
CA ASN A 229 24.97 -23.29 -8.33
C ASN A 229 26.20 -22.91 -9.19
N ASP A 230 26.14 -21.76 -9.85
CA ASP A 230 27.24 -21.19 -10.64
C ASP A 230 28.05 -20.17 -9.83
N PRO A 231 29.38 -20.08 -10.01
CA PRO A 231 30.16 -19.07 -9.31
C PRO A 231 29.71 -17.65 -9.62
N SER A 232 29.49 -16.87 -8.58
CA SER A 232 29.13 -15.44 -8.66
C SER A 232 30.38 -14.56 -8.86
N CYS A 233 30.16 -13.33 -9.40
CA CYS A 233 31.18 -12.27 -9.37
C CYS A 233 31.39 -11.66 -7.96
N GLY A 234 30.55 -12.05 -6.97
CA GLY A 234 30.60 -11.55 -5.60
C GLY A 234 30.07 -10.12 -5.41
N ALA A 235 29.47 -9.54 -6.43
CA ALA A 235 28.96 -8.17 -6.34
C ALA A 235 27.71 -8.05 -5.44
N ARG A 236 26.99 -9.15 -5.21
CA ARG A 236 25.72 -9.20 -4.46
C ARG A 236 25.80 -10.12 -3.26
N GLY A 237 26.73 -9.80 -2.36
CA GLY A 237 26.94 -10.51 -1.10
C GLY A 237 27.61 -11.88 -1.26
N ASN A 238 27.77 -12.55 -0.14
CA ASN A 238 28.31 -13.90 -0.05
C ASN A 238 27.15 -14.88 0.18
N ALA A 239 27.26 -16.05 -0.42
CA ALA A 239 26.28 -17.11 -0.21
C ALA A 239 26.89 -18.48 -0.51
N ASP A 240 26.33 -19.51 0.13
CA ASP A 240 26.69 -20.91 -0.08
C ASP A 240 25.56 -21.64 -0.80
N TYR A 241 25.95 -22.63 -1.62
CA TYR A 241 25.08 -23.58 -2.30
C TYR A 241 25.47 -25.00 -1.96
N GLU A 242 24.51 -25.76 -1.48
CA GLU A 242 24.71 -27.18 -1.13
C GLU A 242 23.72 -28.05 -1.90
N GLU A 243 24.24 -29.14 -2.53
CA GLU A 243 23.44 -30.09 -3.30
C GLU A 243 23.65 -31.52 -2.76
N SER A 244 22.57 -32.23 -2.49
CA SER A 244 22.57 -33.64 -2.09
C SER A 244 21.62 -34.43 -3.01
N GLY A 245 21.99 -35.70 -3.27
CA GLY A 245 21.25 -36.57 -4.18
C GLY A 245 21.78 -36.55 -5.63
N SER A 246 20.98 -37.03 -6.59
CA SER A 246 21.45 -37.26 -7.96
C SER A 246 20.94 -36.18 -8.93
N TRP A 247 21.34 -34.94 -8.71
CA TRP A 247 21.03 -33.83 -9.62
C TRP A 247 21.80 -33.93 -10.92
N SER A 248 21.24 -33.40 -11.98
CA SER A 248 21.81 -33.36 -13.34
C SER A 248 21.56 -31.99 -13.98
N ASP A 249 22.31 -31.72 -15.06
CA ASP A 249 22.17 -30.50 -15.85
C ASP A 249 20.75 -30.37 -16.45
N ALA A 250 20.14 -29.22 -16.31
CA ALA A 250 18.87 -28.85 -16.94
C ALA A 250 19.04 -27.85 -18.10
N GLY A 251 20.26 -27.48 -18.44
CA GLY A 251 20.61 -26.52 -19.46
C GLY A 251 20.91 -25.13 -18.91
N LYS A 252 20.79 -24.09 -19.74
CA LYS A 252 21.10 -22.70 -19.37
C LYS A 252 20.20 -22.21 -18.22
N GLY A 253 20.82 -21.50 -17.31
CA GLY A 253 20.21 -20.90 -16.14
C GLY A 253 20.79 -19.52 -15.82
N PHE A 254 20.50 -19.03 -14.65
CA PHE A 254 21.02 -17.79 -14.09
C PHE A 254 22.52 -17.94 -13.74
N ALA A 255 23.26 -16.84 -13.84
CA ALA A 255 24.52 -16.66 -13.13
C ALA A 255 24.84 -15.17 -12.97
N ASP A 256 25.23 -14.79 -11.76
CA ASP A 256 25.68 -13.43 -11.46
C ASP A 256 27.16 -13.25 -11.85
N LYS A 257 27.40 -12.93 -13.12
CA LYS A 257 28.76 -12.86 -13.71
C LYS A 257 29.35 -11.46 -13.73
N LYS A 258 28.54 -10.42 -13.48
CA LYS A 258 28.95 -9.00 -13.60
C LYS A 258 28.37 -8.15 -12.50
N PRO A 259 29.08 -7.11 -12.03
CA PRO A 259 28.52 -6.14 -11.10
C PRO A 259 27.38 -5.30 -11.73
N ALA A 260 27.44 -5.06 -13.05
CA ALA A 260 26.41 -4.38 -13.83
C ALA A 260 26.26 -5.01 -15.22
N TYR A 261 25.06 -4.87 -15.79
CA TYR A 261 24.68 -5.44 -17.09
C TYR A 261 24.29 -4.33 -18.05
N SER A 262 24.68 -4.46 -19.32
CA SER A 262 24.44 -3.45 -20.36
C SER A 262 23.67 -4.00 -21.56
N GLY A 263 23.19 -3.11 -22.41
CA GLY A 263 22.52 -3.47 -23.66
C GLY A 263 21.30 -4.38 -23.45
N ILE A 264 21.38 -5.60 -23.95
CA ILE A 264 20.35 -6.65 -23.83
C ILE A 264 20.87 -7.90 -23.09
N GLU A 265 21.92 -7.76 -22.29
CA GLU A 265 22.48 -8.86 -21.51
C GLU A 265 21.44 -9.44 -20.56
N ASN A 266 21.36 -10.77 -20.54
CA ASN A 266 20.40 -11.52 -19.73
C ASN A 266 21.14 -12.50 -18.83
N PRO A 267 21.15 -12.29 -17.49
CA PRO A 267 21.85 -13.16 -16.54
C PRO A 267 21.32 -14.61 -16.54
N PHE A 268 20.05 -14.85 -16.94
CA PHE A 268 19.45 -16.19 -17.01
C PHE A 268 19.94 -17.03 -18.19
N THR A 269 20.90 -16.52 -18.95
CA THR A 269 21.56 -17.27 -20.03
C THR A 269 23.05 -17.48 -19.80
N MET A 270 23.59 -17.01 -18.66
CA MET A 270 25.02 -16.97 -18.35
C MET A 270 25.48 -18.12 -17.47
N GLY A 271 24.54 -18.86 -16.85
CA GLY A 271 24.76 -19.99 -15.96
C GLY A 271 24.08 -21.27 -16.43
N THR A 272 23.89 -22.19 -15.48
CA THR A 272 23.30 -23.50 -15.64
C THR A 272 22.22 -23.77 -14.60
N ALA A 273 21.16 -24.50 -14.99
CA ALA A 273 20.15 -24.96 -14.06
C ALA A 273 20.30 -26.45 -13.76
N ARG A 274 19.76 -26.91 -12.63
CA ARG A 274 19.82 -28.31 -12.16
C ARG A 274 18.43 -28.94 -12.25
N LYS A 275 18.39 -30.29 -12.37
CA LYS A 275 17.15 -31.09 -12.32
C LYS A 275 17.34 -32.44 -11.64
N VAL A 276 16.26 -32.94 -11.06
CA VAL A 276 16.18 -34.28 -10.46
C VAL A 276 14.79 -34.84 -10.65
N SER A 277 14.62 -36.14 -10.62
CA SER A 277 13.29 -36.77 -10.62
C SER A 277 12.48 -36.39 -9.40
N CYS A 278 11.22 -36.06 -9.62
CA CYS A 278 10.26 -35.77 -8.56
C CYS A 278 10.00 -37.06 -7.73
N ALA A 279 9.78 -36.91 -6.43
CA ALA A 279 9.46 -37.99 -5.50
C ALA A 279 8.09 -37.73 -4.83
N ALA A 280 7.47 -38.80 -4.36
CA ALA A 280 6.24 -38.71 -3.57
C ALA A 280 6.46 -38.02 -2.22
N ALA A 281 5.42 -37.45 -1.62
CA ALA A 281 5.49 -36.84 -0.29
C ALA A 281 6.09 -37.80 0.74
N GLY A 282 6.99 -37.28 1.58
CA GLY A 282 7.72 -38.07 2.57
C GLY A 282 8.82 -39.01 2.01
N SER A 283 9.10 -39.00 0.70
CA SER A 283 10.10 -39.88 0.04
C SER A 283 11.25 -39.05 -0.57
N GLU A 284 11.69 -38.03 0.11
CA GLU A 284 12.82 -37.19 -0.33
C GLU A 284 14.09 -38.00 -0.54
N THR A 285 14.73 -37.81 -1.69
CA THR A 285 15.99 -38.44 -2.08
C THR A 285 17.04 -37.45 -2.56
N ALA A 286 16.62 -36.20 -2.76
CA ALA A 286 17.50 -35.13 -3.22
C ALA A 286 17.04 -33.79 -2.66
N ARG A 287 17.99 -32.95 -2.26
CA ARG A 287 17.76 -31.63 -1.68
C ARG A 287 18.80 -30.62 -2.14
N ILE A 288 18.39 -29.36 -2.29
CA ILE A 288 19.30 -28.22 -2.43
C ILE A 288 19.04 -27.26 -1.29
N VAL A 289 20.11 -26.61 -0.81
CA VAL A 289 20.05 -25.52 0.18
C VAL A 289 20.84 -24.33 -0.35
N TRP A 290 20.20 -23.16 -0.35
CA TRP A 290 20.80 -21.86 -0.65
C TRP A 290 20.89 -21.07 0.66
N ARG A 291 22.11 -20.70 1.04
CA ARG A 291 22.39 -20.05 2.33
C ARG A 291 23.03 -18.69 2.09
N PRO A 292 22.31 -17.58 2.28
CA PRO A 292 22.88 -16.24 2.16
C PRO A 292 23.75 -15.92 3.38
N ASP A 293 24.70 -15.01 3.21
CA ASP A 293 25.33 -14.26 4.30
C ASP A 293 24.65 -12.88 4.35
N ILE A 294 23.61 -12.75 5.17
CA ILE A 294 22.78 -11.54 5.28
C ILE A 294 23.62 -10.41 5.91
N PRO A 295 23.80 -9.25 5.24
CA PRO A 295 24.71 -8.20 5.70
C PRO A 295 24.22 -7.44 6.93
N GLU A 296 22.91 -7.34 7.12
CA GLU A 296 22.28 -6.68 8.26
C GLU A 296 20.89 -7.27 8.54
N ARG A 297 20.45 -7.20 9.77
CA ARG A 297 19.10 -7.63 10.15
C ARG A 297 18.04 -6.78 9.44
N GLY A 298 17.10 -7.44 8.77
CA GLY A 298 16.02 -6.73 8.04
C GLY A 298 15.02 -7.66 7.39
N GLU A 299 13.99 -7.05 6.80
CA GLU A 299 13.05 -7.75 5.95
C GLU A 299 13.63 -7.85 4.53
N TYR A 300 13.62 -9.06 3.97
CA TYR A 300 14.10 -9.37 2.63
C TYR A 300 13.04 -10.15 1.86
N ALA A 301 12.68 -9.69 0.68
CA ALA A 301 11.91 -10.49 -0.25
C ALA A 301 12.76 -11.66 -0.74
N VAL A 302 12.16 -12.84 -0.79
CA VAL A 302 12.80 -14.07 -1.27
C VAL A 302 12.24 -14.43 -2.62
N TYR A 303 13.15 -14.58 -3.60
CA TYR A 303 12.82 -14.97 -4.95
C TYR A 303 13.59 -16.25 -5.30
N VAL A 304 12.93 -17.14 -6.03
CA VAL A 304 13.56 -18.35 -6.58
C VAL A 304 13.56 -18.32 -8.10
N SER A 305 14.54 -18.96 -8.72
CA SER A 305 14.54 -19.25 -10.13
C SER A 305 14.67 -20.74 -10.39
N TYR A 306 14.18 -21.16 -11.55
CA TYR A 306 14.18 -22.53 -12.01
C TYR A 306 13.97 -22.60 -13.53
N LYS A 307 14.06 -23.76 -14.13
CA LYS A 307 13.76 -23.98 -15.55
C LYS A 307 12.40 -24.64 -15.71
N SER A 308 11.52 -24.07 -16.53
CA SER A 308 10.33 -24.78 -16.98
C SER A 308 10.68 -25.74 -18.11
N LEU A 309 10.45 -27.02 -17.85
CA LEU A 309 10.61 -28.13 -18.83
C LEU A 309 9.21 -28.72 -19.12
N GLU A 310 9.07 -29.44 -20.24
CA GLU A 310 7.82 -30.10 -20.61
C GLU A 310 7.31 -31.06 -19.52
N ASN A 311 8.22 -31.67 -18.79
CA ASN A 311 7.91 -32.59 -17.69
C ASN A 311 8.18 -32.00 -16.31
N SER A 312 8.21 -30.69 -16.14
CA SER A 312 8.31 -30.08 -14.80
C SER A 312 7.11 -30.40 -13.92
N THR A 313 7.35 -30.50 -12.60
CA THR A 313 6.28 -30.69 -11.61
C THR A 313 5.42 -29.41 -11.46
N SER A 314 4.18 -29.60 -11.04
CA SER A 314 3.32 -28.47 -10.65
C SER A 314 3.40 -28.13 -9.15
N ALA A 315 4.24 -28.82 -8.36
CA ALA A 315 4.33 -28.67 -6.91
C ALA A 315 5.76 -28.91 -6.39
N ALA A 316 6.73 -28.07 -6.82
CA ALA A 316 8.06 -28.08 -6.25
C ALA A 316 8.06 -27.54 -4.82
N SER A 317 8.68 -28.27 -3.87
CA SER A 317 8.61 -27.99 -2.43
C SER A 317 9.75 -27.10 -1.98
N TYR A 318 9.50 -25.80 -1.87
CA TYR A 318 10.44 -24.83 -1.28
C TYR A 318 10.12 -24.55 0.18
N THR A 319 11.14 -24.41 1.01
CA THR A 319 11.00 -23.97 2.41
C THR A 319 11.99 -22.85 2.71
N VAL A 320 11.47 -21.73 3.17
CA VAL A 320 12.24 -20.58 3.65
C VAL A 320 12.37 -20.68 5.15
N SER A 321 13.61 -20.76 5.67
CA SER A 321 13.93 -20.69 7.10
C SER A 321 14.35 -19.25 7.43
N HIS A 322 13.58 -18.59 8.29
CA HIS A 322 13.72 -17.18 8.63
C HIS A 322 13.59 -16.97 10.15
N LEU A 323 13.75 -15.75 10.63
CA LEU A 323 13.78 -15.46 12.07
C LEU A 323 12.45 -15.77 12.80
N GLY A 324 11.31 -15.74 12.08
CA GLY A 324 9.99 -16.14 12.62
C GLY A 324 9.70 -17.64 12.55
N GLY A 325 10.54 -18.44 11.89
CA GLY A 325 10.31 -19.87 11.72
C GLY A 325 10.56 -20.40 10.32
N LYS A 326 9.67 -21.23 9.82
CA LYS A 326 9.74 -21.82 8.48
C LYS A 326 8.45 -21.61 7.73
N SER A 327 8.53 -21.15 6.49
CA SER A 327 7.42 -21.04 5.56
C SER A 327 7.63 -21.96 4.38
N SER A 328 6.65 -22.78 4.05
CA SER A 328 6.73 -23.78 2.97
C SER A 328 5.79 -23.45 1.82
N PHE A 329 6.29 -23.63 0.60
CA PHE A 329 5.61 -23.26 -0.63
C PHE A 329 5.61 -24.41 -1.65
N ALA A 330 4.49 -24.56 -2.33
CA ALA A 330 4.40 -25.38 -3.54
C ALA A 330 4.47 -24.48 -4.77
N VAL A 331 5.53 -24.61 -5.57
CA VAL A 331 5.78 -23.79 -6.75
C VAL A 331 5.46 -24.59 -8.01
N ASN A 332 4.63 -24.01 -8.88
CA ASN A 332 4.26 -24.60 -10.17
C ASN A 332 5.33 -24.33 -11.22
N GLN A 333 6.30 -25.23 -11.36
CA GLN A 333 7.41 -25.10 -12.28
C GLN A 333 7.05 -25.33 -13.77
N LYS A 334 5.78 -25.60 -14.09
CA LYS A 334 5.29 -25.67 -15.47
C LYS A 334 5.23 -24.28 -16.13
N MET A 335 5.30 -23.20 -15.35
CA MET A 335 5.26 -21.81 -15.81
C MET A 335 6.36 -20.97 -15.13
N SER A 336 6.61 -19.78 -15.64
CA SER A 336 7.53 -18.78 -15.07
C SER A 336 9.00 -19.25 -14.94
N GLY A 337 9.47 -20.15 -15.76
CA GLY A 337 10.89 -20.57 -15.77
C GLY A 337 11.83 -19.50 -16.32
N SER A 338 13.08 -19.50 -15.82
CA SER A 338 14.15 -18.56 -16.21
C SER A 338 13.81 -17.10 -15.92
N THR A 339 13.19 -16.85 -14.77
CA THR A 339 12.91 -15.52 -14.19
C THR A 339 12.86 -15.60 -12.67
N TRP A 340 12.74 -14.45 -12.01
CA TRP A 340 12.54 -14.39 -10.56
C TRP A 340 11.07 -14.62 -10.19
N VAL A 341 10.83 -15.62 -9.32
CA VAL A 341 9.51 -15.96 -8.76
C VAL A 341 9.50 -15.63 -7.28
N TYR A 342 8.66 -14.71 -6.86
CA TYR A 342 8.52 -14.25 -5.48
C TYR A 342 7.84 -15.31 -4.61
N LEU A 343 8.42 -15.60 -3.42
CA LEU A 343 7.84 -16.51 -2.42
C LEU A 343 7.20 -15.75 -1.25
N GLY A 344 7.83 -14.68 -0.79
CA GLY A 344 7.39 -13.91 0.37
C GLY A 344 8.48 -12.95 0.83
N THR A 345 8.13 -12.03 1.76
CA THR A 345 9.09 -11.16 2.46
C THR A 345 9.21 -11.63 3.90
N PHE A 346 10.44 -11.85 4.37
CA PHE A 346 10.73 -12.46 5.68
C PHE A 346 11.81 -11.69 6.41
N LEU A 347 11.71 -11.68 7.74
CA LEU A 347 12.74 -11.12 8.62
C LEU A 347 13.91 -12.09 8.75
N PHE A 348 15.11 -11.65 8.39
CA PHE A 348 16.36 -12.37 8.61
C PHE A 348 17.25 -11.61 9.60
N ASP A 349 18.05 -12.36 10.35
CA ASP A 349 19.14 -11.81 11.15
C ASP A 349 20.40 -11.68 10.31
N GLU A 350 21.34 -10.84 10.73
CA GLU A 350 22.69 -10.77 10.16
C GLU A 350 23.36 -12.16 10.20
N GLY A 351 24.05 -12.54 9.12
CA GLY A 351 24.80 -13.80 9.02
C GLY A 351 24.06 -14.91 8.26
N THR A 352 24.39 -16.16 8.53
CA THR A 352 24.11 -17.31 7.66
C THR A 352 23.06 -18.30 8.19
N GLU A 353 22.34 -17.96 9.24
CA GLU A 353 21.34 -18.88 9.83
C GLU A 353 20.09 -19.05 8.94
N GLY A 354 19.68 -17.99 8.26
CA GLY A 354 18.58 -18.02 7.30
C GLY A 354 18.95 -18.79 6.03
N HIS A 355 17.98 -19.49 5.42
CA HIS A 355 18.23 -20.20 4.18
C HIS A 355 16.94 -20.60 3.45
N VAL A 356 17.07 -20.93 2.17
CA VAL A 356 16.01 -21.58 1.38
C VAL A 356 16.42 -22.99 1.07
N SER A 357 15.50 -23.95 1.16
CA SER A 357 15.73 -25.32 0.72
C SER A 357 14.67 -25.78 -0.27
N LEU A 358 15.06 -26.62 -1.24
CA LEU A 358 14.20 -27.28 -2.20
C LEU A 358 14.31 -28.80 -2.05
N SER A 359 13.19 -29.46 -1.80
CA SER A 359 13.09 -30.92 -1.79
C SER A 359 12.63 -31.44 -3.17
N ASN A 360 13.12 -32.60 -3.58
CA ASN A 360 12.56 -33.27 -4.76
C ASN A 360 11.23 -33.98 -4.50
N ALA A 361 10.81 -34.11 -3.22
CA ALA A 361 9.51 -34.65 -2.85
C ALA A 361 8.45 -33.55 -2.91
N VAL A 362 7.27 -33.85 -3.49
CA VAL A 362 6.12 -32.92 -3.44
C VAL A 362 5.68 -32.69 -1.99
N PRO A 363 5.13 -31.49 -1.65
CA PRO A 363 4.62 -31.25 -0.31
C PRO A 363 3.49 -32.21 0.06
N GLU A 364 3.25 -32.41 1.34
CA GLU A 364 2.15 -33.22 1.84
C GLU A 364 0.80 -32.65 1.39
N GLY A 365 -0.12 -33.51 0.96
CA GLY A 365 -1.42 -33.10 0.40
C GLY A 365 -1.40 -32.79 -1.10
N TYR A 366 -0.24 -32.76 -1.73
CA TYR A 366 -0.10 -32.50 -3.18
C TYR A 366 0.07 -33.79 -3.99
N ALA A 367 -0.51 -33.81 -5.19
CA ALA A 367 -0.44 -34.98 -6.06
C ALA A 367 0.97 -35.21 -6.61
N PHE A 368 1.48 -36.43 -6.45
CA PHE A 368 2.70 -36.87 -7.12
C PHE A 368 2.38 -37.35 -8.55
N GLU A 369 3.12 -36.83 -9.52
CA GLU A 369 3.03 -37.23 -10.91
C GLU A 369 4.32 -37.99 -11.29
N GLU A 370 4.20 -39.28 -11.68
CA GLU A 370 5.36 -40.09 -12.10
C GLU A 370 6.02 -39.53 -13.38
N GLY A 371 7.33 -39.55 -13.48
CA GLY A 371 8.10 -39.06 -14.63
C GLY A 371 8.31 -37.55 -14.68
N LYS A 372 7.77 -36.81 -13.68
CA LYS A 372 8.05 -35.36 -13.54
C LYS A 372 9.39 -35.12 -12.88
N VAL A 373 9.90 -33.91 -13.11
CA VAL A 373 11.16 -33.43 -12.55
C VAL A 373 10.95 -32.14 -11.73
N VAL A 374 11.78 -31.99 -10.70
CA VAL A 374 12.00 -30.74 -10.01
C VAL A 374 13.24 -30.08 -10.63
N THR A 375 13.18 -28.80 -10.92
CA THR A 375 14.30 -28.00 -11.42
C THR A 375 14.70 -26.96 -10.39
N ALA A 376 15.97 -26.56 -10.39
CA ALA A 376 16.55 -25.58 -9.49
C ALA A 376 17.56 -24.70 -10.22
N ASP A 377 17.71 -23.47 -9.75
CA ASP A 377 18.66 -22.50 -10.29
C ASP A 377 19.14 -21.61 -9.10
N ALA A 378 18.94 -20.31 -9.13
CA ALA A 378 19.37 -19.39 -8.08
C ALA A 378 18.24 -19.03 -7.09
N VAL A 379 18.63 -18.54 -5.93
CA VAL A 379 17.76 -17.87 -4.96
C VAL A 379 18.32 -16.49 -4.64
N ARG A 380 17.44 -15.49 -4.61
CA ARG A 380 17.74 -14.08 -4.33
C ARG A 380 17.03 -13.64 -3.07
N PHE A 381 17.74 -12.92 -2.21
CA PHE A 381 17.27 -12.31 -0.97
C PHE A 381 17.44 -10.79 -1.09
N GLY A 382 16.34 -10.03 -0.99
CA GLY A 382 16.33 -8.58 -1.05
C GLY A 382 16.17 -7.99 -2.45
N GLY A 383 15.81 -6.71 -2.50
CA GLY A 383 15.56 -5.93 -3.73
C GLY A 383 16.84 -5.52 -4.45
N GLY A 384 17.81 -5.02 -3.70
CA GLY A 384 19.10 -4.59 -4.21
C GLY A 384 19.09 -3.21 -4.87
N MET A 385 20.29 -2.79 -5.25
CA MET A 385 20.53 -1.58 -6.03
C MET A 385 20.35 -1.85 -7.52
N GLY A 386 20.00 -0.80 -8.28
CA GLY A 386 19.99 -0.86 -9.74
C GLY A 386 21.33 -1.32 -10.31
N ASN A 387 21.29 -2.26 -11.24
CA ASN A 387 22.49 -2.89 -11.82
C ASN A 387 22.45 -2.96 -13.35
N ILE A 388 21.59 -2.19 -13.97
CA ILE A 388 21.58 -2.00 -15.42
C ILE A 388 22.27 -0.69 -15.71
N GLU A 389 23.42 -0.75 -16.41
CA GLU A 389 24.17 0.42 -16.82
C GLU A 389 23.69 0.98 -18.14
N CYS A 390 23.58 2.28 -18.22
CA CYS A 390 23.24 3.02 -19.41
C CYS A 390 24.39 3.97 -19.78
N ALA A 391 24.59 4.18 -21.07
CA ALA A 391 25.61 5.07 -21.62
C ALA A 391 24.98 6.05 -22.60
N GLY A 392 25.47 7.29 -22.59
CA GLY A 392 25.25 8.28 -23.64
C GLY A 392 26.37 8.27 -24.68
N ASN A 393 26.39 9.27 -25.54
CA ASN A 393 27.45 9.44 -26.53
C ASN A 393 28.72 10.06 -25.90
N MET A 394 28.58 10.81 -24.80
CA MET A 394 29.65 11.55 -24.13
C MET A 394 29.83 11.18 -22.65
N CYS A 395 28.93 10.39 -22.06
CA CYS A 395 29.06 9.89 -20.69
C CYS A 395 29.50 8.42 -20.68
N GLU A 396 30.35 8.07 -19.71
CA GLU A 396 30.70 6.68 -19.43
C GLU A 396 29.46 5.92 -18.95
N PRO A 397 29.40 4.59 -19.16
CA PRO A 397 28.30 3.79 -18.64
C PRO A 397 28.16 3.92 -17.12
N GLU A 398 26.93 4.18 -16.67
CA GLU A 398 26.62 4.31 -15.24
C GLU A 398 25.27 3.65 -14.88
N VAL A 399 25.17 3.15 -13.66
CA VAL A 399 23.91 2.68 -13.06
C VAL A 399 23.16 3.85 -12.42
N SER A 400 21.89 3.65 -12.10
CA SER A 400 21.03 4.71 -11.53
C SER A 400 21.49 5.27 -10.17
N GLY A 401 22.30 4.49 -9.43
CA GLY A 401 22.67 4.81 -8.04
C GLY A 401 21.55 4.72 -7.03
N MET A 402 20.37 4.20 -7.42
CA MET A 402 19.17 4.07 -6.61
C MET A 402 18.85 2.60 -6.32
N ALA A 403 18.01 2.36 -5.29
CA ALA A 403 17.40 1.05 -5.11
C ALA A 403 16.61 0.65 -6.37
N ARG A 404 16.65 -0.62 -6.73
CA ARG A 404 15.99 -1.15 -7.95
C ARG A 404 14.49 -0.87 -7.95
N SER A 405 13.85 -0.83 -6.78
CA SER A 405 12.44 -0.46 -6.63
C SER A 405 12.11 0.96 -7.13
N ALA A 406 13.09 1.87 -7.16
CA ALA A 406 12.92 3.22 -7.68
C ALA A 406 13.08 3.33 -9.20
N GLU A 407 13.63 2.31 -9.85
CA GLU A 407 13.85 2.29 -11.30
C GLU A 407 12.59 1.95 -12.09
N GLY A 408 12.56 2.35 -13.37
CA GLY A 408 11.52 1.98 -14.31
C GLY A 408 11.48 0.49 -14.63
N ALA A 409 10.34 0.04 -15.15
CA ALA A 409 10.07 -1.38 -15.40
C ALA A 409 11.10 -2.02 -16.34
N ARG A 410 11.58 -1.30 -17.38
CA ARG A 410 12.50 -1.86 -18.34
C ARG A 410 13.79 -2.43 -17.71
N TYR A 411 14.30 -1.81 -16.63
CA TYR A 411 15.53 -2.24 -15.96
C TYR A 411 15.31 -3.50 -15.13
N TRP A 412 14.21 -3.52 -14.36
CA TRP A 412 13.81 -4.72 -13.63
C TRP A 412 13.55 -5.90 -14.56
N LEU A 413 12.83 -5.68 -15.68
CA LEU A 413 12.51 -6.74 -16.64
C LEU A 413 13.77 -7.35 -17.27
N GLN A 414 14.78 -6.53 -17.57
CA GLN A 414 16.09 -7.04 -18.02
C GLN A 414 16.76 -7.89 -16.95
N TRP A 415 16.85 -7.40 -15.71
CA TRP A 415 17.42 -8.14 -14.58
C TRP A 415 16.65 -9.42 -14.26
N ALA A 416 15.33 -9.41 -14.44
CA ALA A 416 14.46 -10.56 -14.24
C ALA A 416 14.46 -11.57 -15.41
N GLY A 417 15.33 -11.41 -16.41
CA GLY A 417 15.49 -12.40 -17.48
C GLY A 417 14.43 -12.34 -18.60
N ILE A 418 13.60 -11.29 -18.61
CA ILE A 418 12.55 -11.12 -19.63
C ILE A 418 13.17 -10.87 -21.02
N SER A 419 12.45 -11.21 -22.07
CA SER A 419 12.92 -11.07 -23.45
C SER A 419 13.17 -9.59 -23.83
N PRO A 420 14.28 -9.29 -24.55
CA PRO A 420 14.55 -7.93 -25.06
C PRO A 420 13.42 -7.37 -25.92
N GLU A 421 12.63 -8.22 -26.60
CA GLU A 421 11.44 -7.77 -27.36
C GLU A 421 10.40 -7.04 -26.49
N ILE A 422 10.49 -7.14 -25.14
CA ILE A 422 9.60 -6.51 -24.19
C ILE A 422 10.22 -5.25 -23.61
N PHE A 423 11.47 -5.31 -23.11
CA PHE A 423 12.08 -4.20 -22.37
C PHE A 423 12.97 -3.26 -23.22
N SER A 424 13.27 -3.63 -24.47
CA SER A 424 14.15 -2.86 -25.37
C SER A 424 13.59 -2.81 -26.79
N GLN A 425 12.33 -2.38 -26.95
CA GLN A 425 11.62 -2.35 -28.24
C GLN A 425 12.14 -1.27 -29.18
N ASN A 426 12.87 -0.29 -28.65
CA ASN A 426 13.53 0.79 -29.39
C ASN A 426 15.06 0.56 -29.50
N ASP A 427 15.51 -0.69 -29.39
CA ASP A 427 16.92 -1.09 -29.44
C ASP A 427 17.82 -0.29 -28.47
N GLY A 428 17.27 0.12 -27.32
CA GLY A 428 17.94 0.93 -26.32
C GLY A 428 18.13 2.42 -26.72
N GLU A 429 17.52 2.90 -27.78
CA GLU A 429 17.62 4.30 -28.22
C GLU A 429 16.77 5.28 -27.39
N ASN A 430 15.74 4.77 -26.67
CA ASN A 430 14.83 5.61 -25.90
C ASN A 430 14.25 4.84 -24.71
N ASP A 431 14.91 4.96 -23.57
CA ASP A 431 14.54 4.26 -22.34
C ASP A 431 13.17 4.68 -21.81
N TYR A 432 12.77 5.95 -21.99
CA TYR A 432 11.43 6.41 -21.63
C TYR A 432 10.34 5.64 -22.39
N ARG A 433 10.53 5.45 -23.70
CA ARG A 433 9.57 4.70 -24.51
C ARG A 433 9.61 3.21 -24.19
N ASP A 434 10.80 2.64 -24.02
CA ASP A 434 10.97 1.25 -23.63
C ASP A 434 10.29 0.97 -22.29
N ASP A 435 10.39 1.88 -21.32
CA ASP A 435 9.73 1.74 -20.03
C ASP A 435 8.20 1.72 -20.12
N PHE A 436 7.57 2.73 -20.75
CA PHE A 436 6.10 2.75 -20.80
C PHE A 436 5.49 1.67 -21.70
N MET A 437 6.24 1.22 -22.73
CA MET A 437 5.79 0.14 -23.59
C MET A 437 5.89 -1.22 -22.91
N SER A 438 6.94 -1.43 -22.12
CA SER A 438 7.24 -2.73 -21.54
C SER A 438 6.18 -3.23 -20.57
N ARG A 439 5.54 -2.37 -19.79
CA ARG A 439 4.60 -2.77 -18.73
C ARG A 439 3.39 -3.55 -19.26
N GLY A 440 2.70 -3.00 -20.25
CA GLY A 440 1.55 -3.66 -20.86
C GLY A 440 1.93 -4.87 -21.72
N ASP A 441 3.03 -4.78 -22.45
CA ASP A 441 3.53 -5.86 -23.30
C ASP A 441 4.08 -7.03 -22.48
N TRP A 442 4.61 -6.75 -21.29
CA TRP A 442 5.03 -7.79 -20.36
C TRP A 442 3.84 -8.66 -19.92
N VAL A 443 2.67 -8.07 -19.64
CA VAL A 443 1.46 -8.85 -19.29
C VAL A 443 1.04 -9.77 -20.42
N GLU A 444 1.09 -9.29 -21.67
CA GLU A 444 0.82 -10.11 -22.84
C GLU A 444 1.84 -11.25 -22.97
N TRP A 445 3.13 -10.96 -22.77
CA TRP A 445 4.22 -11.91 -22.93
C TRP A 445 4.20 -13.01 -21.85
N ILE A 446 4.07 -12.66 -20.57
CA ILE A 446 4.06 -13.64 -19.48
C ILE A 446 2.87 -14.61 -19.59
N SER A 447 1.77 -14.17 -20.22
CA SER A 447 0.56 -14.99 -20.36
C SER A 447 0.57 -15.89 -21.59
N ARG A 448 1.47 -15.69 -22.54
CA ARG A 448 1.58 -16.55 -23.75
C ARG A 448 1.76 -18.02 -23.37
N GLY A 449 1.01 -18.90 -24.03
CA GLY A 449 0.95 -20.33 -23.73
C GLY A 449 -0.04 -20.73 -22.65
N SER A 450 -0.70 -19.77 -22.01
CA SER A 450 -1.76 -20.03 -21.02
C SER A 450 -3.14 -20.10 -21.65
N SER A 451 -4.14 -20.49 -20.86
CA SER A 451 -5.56 -20.44 -21.27
C SER A 451 -6.06 -19.03 -21.56
N MET A 452 -5.45 -17.99 -20.96
CA MET A 452 -5.79 -16.58 -21.17
C MET A 452 -5.14 -16.02 -22.44
N ASN A 453 -4.03 -16.61 -22.87
CA ASN A 453 -3.35 -16.27 -24.11
C ASN A 453 -2.80 -17.54 -24.79
N PRO A 454 -3.59 -18.21 -25.63
CA PRO A 454 -3.24 -19.48 -26.24
C PRO A 454 -2.20 -19.36 -27.37
N SER A 455 -1.44 -18.27 -27.41
CA SER A 455 -0.35 -18.03 -28.36
C SER A 455 0.70 -19.14 -28.29
N THR A 456 1.22 -19.56 -29.43
CA THR A 456 2.35 -20.52 -29.53
C THR A 456 3.71 -19.84 -29.50
N LYS A 457 3.74 -18.49 -29.43
CA LYS A 457 4.99 -17.74 -29.26
C LYS A 457 5.56 -17.98 -27.84
N PRO A 458 6.89 -17.86 -27.66
CA PRO A 458 7.49 -17.97 -26.33
C PRO A 458 6.90 -17.00 -25.32
N GLY A 459 6.65 -17.47 -24.10
CA GLY A 459 6.17 -16.74 -22.96
C GLY A 459 6.31 -17.55 -21.68
N LEU A 460 5.71 -17.12 -20.57
CA LEU A 460 5.85 -17.79 -19.28
C LEU A 460 4.67 -18.71 -18.90
N GLY A 461 3.60 -18.74 -19.69
CA GLY A 461 2.44 -19.62 -19.47
C GLY A 461 1.56 -19.24 -18.27
N ILE A 462 1.68 -18.03 -17.74
CA ILE A 462 0.93 -17.59 -16.57
C ILE A 462 -0.47 -17.10 -16.98
N PRO A 463 -1.56 -17.68 -16.47
CA PRO A 463 -2.93 -17.23 -16.79
C PRO A 463 -3.31 -15.97 -16.00
N VAL A 464 -2.93 -14.79 -16.52
CA VAL A 464 -3.23 -13.50 -15.86
C VAL A 464 -4.71 -13.17 -15.99
N ASP A 465 -5.38 -12.96 -14.85
CA ASP A 465 -6.81 -12.66 -14.79
C ASP A 465 -7.13 -11.18 -15.05
N LEU A 466 -6.34 -10.27 -14.46
CA LEU A 466 -6.49 -8.81 -14.57
C LEU A 466 -5.15 -8.11 -14.67
N SER A 467 -5.16 -6.89 -15.23
CA SER A 467 -4.03 -5.97 -15.09
C SER A 467 -4.47 -4.56 -14.72
N LEU A 468 -3.66 -3.90 -13.89
CA LEU A 468 -3.85 -2.53 -13.43
C LEU A 468 -2.57 -1.72 -13.56
N GLY A 469 -2.60 -0.63 -14.32
CA GLY A 469 -1.62 0.45 -14.21
C GLY A 469 -2.14 1.48 -13.19
N PHE A 470 -1.45 1.64 -12.08
CA PHE A 470 -1.82 2.60 -11.04
C PHE A 470 -0.99 3.87 -11.21
N HIS A 471 -1.62 4.95 -11.66
CA HIS A 471 -1.04 6.25 -11.95
C HIS A 471 -1.71 7.38 -11.16
N SER A 472 -1.10 8.56 -11.22
CA SER A 472 -1.71 9.83 -10.84
C SER A 472 -1.56 10.84 -11.98
N ASP A 473 -2.61 11.64 -12.21
CA ASP A 473 -2.69 12.60 -13.31
C ASP A 473 -1.87 13.87 -13.02
N ALA A 474 -1.58 14.62 -14.06
CA ALA A 474 -0.89 15.92 -14.04
C ALA A 474 -1.86 17.11 -14.24
N GLY A 475 -3.16 16.91 -14.03
CA GLY A 475 -4.17 17.96 -14.21
C GLY A 475 -4.19 18.96 -13.06
N VAL A 476 -4.45 20.23 -13.38
CA VAL A 476 -4.70 21.29 -12.39
C VAL A 476 -6.03 21.96 -12.64
N THR A 477 -6.65 22.51 -11.59
CA THR A 477 -7.89 23.28 -11.71
C THR A 477 -7.61 24.76 -11.39
N PRO A 478 -8.25 25.73 -12.10
CA PRO A 478 -7.98 27.16 -11.92
C PRO A 478 -8.25 27.68 -10.51
N ASN A 479 -9.14 27.03 -9.77
CA ASN A 479 -9.57 27.43 -8.43
C ASN A 479 -9.08 26.44 -7.33
N ASP A 480 -8.09 25.59 -7.64
CA ASP A 480 -7.59 24.56 -6.74
C ASP A 480 -8.69 23.64 -6.18
N SER A 481 -9.71 23.34 -6.99
CA SER A 481 -10.71 22.33 -6.65
C SER A 481 -10.18 20.93 -6.95
N ILE A 482 -10.81 19.91 -6.37
CA ILE A 482 -10.46 18.51 -6.60
C ILE A 482 -10.51 18.17 -8.09
N VAL A 483 -9.40 17.63 -8.61
CA VAL A 483 -9.34 17.02 -9.96
C VAL A 483 -10.04 15.67 -9.94
N GLY A 484 -9.72 14.83 -8.98
CA GLY A 484 -10.38 13.56 -8.73
C GLY A 484 -10.00 12.42 -9.67
N THR A 485 -10.80 11.37 -9.68
CA THR A 485 -10.45 10.05 -10.21
C THR A 485 -10.92 9.82 -11.64
N LEU A 486 -10.01 9.38 -12.51
CA LEU A 486 -10.24 8.97 -13.89
C LEU A 486 -9.83 7.50 -14.07
N ALA A 487 -10.62 6.73 -14.81
CA ALA A 487 -10.27 5.38 -15.24
C ALA A 487 -10.16 5.32 -16.77
N ILE A 488 -9.18 4.59 -17.29
CA ILE A 488 -8.91 4.44 -18.72
C ILE A 488 -8.91 2.96 -19.10
N TYR A 489 -9.55 2.64 -20.21
CA TYR A 489 -9.62 1.30 -20.76
C TYR A 489 -9.55 1.35 -22.31
N THR A 490 -9.49 0.18 -22.97
CA THR A 490 -9.46 0.11 -24.44
C THR A 490 -10.45 -0.94 -24.96
N LEU A 491 -11.45 -0.51 -25.73
CA LEU A 491 -12.43 -1.41 -26.37
C LEU A 491 -11.90 -2.12 -27.61
N ARG A 492 -10.96 -1.52 -28.34
CA ARG A 492 -10.44 -2.08 -29.58
C ARG A 492 -8.93 -1.90 -29.67
N SER A 493 -8.24 -3.01 -29.94
CA SER A 493 -6.81 -3.04 -30.19
C SER A 493 -6.53 -3.83 -31.47
N GLU A 494 -5.63 -3.37 -32.32
CA GLU A 494 -5.24 -4.04 -33.58
C GLU A 494 -6.41 -4.44 -34.47
N GLY A 495 -7.44 -3.59 -34.52
CA GLY A 495 -8.63 -3.81 -35.35
C GLY A 495 -9.68 -4.76 -34.79
N THR A 496 -9.42 -5.43 -33.65
CA THR A 496 -10.35 -6.35 -32.96
C THR A 496 -10.89 -5.77 -31.66
N ASP A 497 -12.06 -6.21 -31.24
CA ASP A 497 -12.70 -5.98 -29.93
C ASP A 497 -12.59 -7.22 -29.03
N LYS A 498 -11.72 -8.16 -29.40
CA LYS A 498 -11.48 -9.40 -28.68
C LYS A 498 -10.10 -9.43 -28.02
N LEU A 499 -10.04 -10.11 -26.87
CA LEU A 499 -8.81 -10.56 -26.23
C LEU A 499 -8.28 -11.83 -26.94
N PRO A 500 -7.02 -12.25 -26.74
CA PRO A 500 -6.44 -13.43 -27.39
C PRO A 500 -7.21 -14.72 -27.13
N ASN A 501 -7.85 -14.88 -25.99
CA ASN A 501 -8.70 -16.03 -25.64
C ASN A 501 -10.11 -15.97 -26.26
N GLY A 502 -10.43 -14.94 -27.04
CA GLY A 502 -11.73 -14.74 -27.69
C GLY A 502 -12.77 -13.95 -26.88
N GLU A 503 -12.48 -13.61 -25.61
CA GLU A 503 -13.35 -12.78 -24.78
C GLU A 503 -13.49 -11.35 -25.33
N SER A 504 -14.59 -10.69 -24.99
CA SER A 504 -14.81 -9.29 -25.38
C SER A 504 -13.96 -8.34 -24.53
N ARG A 505 -13.36 -7.35 -25.17
CA ARG A 505 -12.69 -6.23 -24.49
C ARG A 505 -13.66 -5.31 -23.73
N SER A 506 -14.98 -5.51 -23.87
CA SER A 506 -15.97 -4.79 -23.03
C SER A 506 -15.79 -5.10 -21.54
N GLY A 507 -15.26 -6.27 -21.18
CA GLY A 507 -14.85 -6.59 -19.82
C GLY A 507 -13.87 -5.58 -19.20
N SER A 508 -12.97 -4.96 -20.00
CA SER A 508 -12.09 -3.90 -19.50
C SER A 508 -12.86 -2.62 -19.11
N ARG A 509 -13.96 -2.30 -19.80
CA ARG A 509 -14.83 -1.19 -19.46
C ARG A 509 -15.58 -1.43 -18.14
N GLU A 510 -16.17 -2.62 -18.01
CA GLU A 510 -16.86 -3.04 -16.78
C GLU A 510 -15.91 -3.01 -15.58
N TYR A 511 -14.71 -3.55 -15.74
CA TYR A 511 -13.65 -3.51 -14.73
C TYR A 511 -13.28 -2.09 -14.31
N ALA A 512 -13.04 -1.19 -15.28
CA ALA A 512 -12.69 0.20 -15.04
C ALA A 512 -13.81 0.96 -14.30
N ASP A 513 -15.07 0.73 -14.67
CA ASP A 513 -16.23 1.36 -14.04
C ASP A 513 -16.43 0.88 -12.59
N LEU A 514 -16.35 -0.42 -12.34
CA LEU A 514 -16.50 -0.99 -10.99
C LEU A 514 -15.40 -0.47 -10.04
N VAL A 515 -14.14 -0.45 -10.48
CA VAL A 515 -13.02 0.05 -9.66
C VAL A 515 -13.18 1.54 -9.38
N GLN A 516 -13.45 2.35 -10.42
CA GLN A 516 -13.64 3.81 -10.24
C GLN A 516 -14.84 4.11 -9.33
N SER A 517 -15.95 3.40 -9.51
CA SER A 517 -17.14 3.58 -8.69
C SER A 517 -16.86 3.29 -7.22
N GLN A 518 -16.13 2.21 -6.95
CA GLN A 518 -15.78 1.83 -5.59
C GLN A 518 -14.86 2.88 -4.95
N ILE A 519 -13.81 3.33 -5.65
CA ILE A 519 -12.89 4.38 -5.18
C ILE A 519 -13.66 5.64 -4.82
N VAL A 520 -14.49 6.15 -5.75
CA VAL A 520 -15.22 7.41 -5.54
C VAL A 520 -16.22 7.30 -4.41
N ASN A 521 -16.92 6.17 -4.28
CA ASN A 521 -17.88 5.97 -3.20
C ASN A 521 -17.19 5.93 -1.83
N ASP A 522 -16.09 5.21 -1.70
CA ASP A 522 -15.36 5.10 -0.43
C ASP A 522 -14.73 6.44 -0.03
N ILE A 523 -14.13 7.17 -0.98
CA ILE A 523 -13.57 8.50 -0.70
C ILE A 523 -14.69 9.48 -0.28
N ARG A 524 -15.84 9.47 -0.96
CA ARG A 524 -16.98 10.35 -0.60
C ARG A 524 -17.55 10.04 0.76
N THR A 525 -17.50 8.81 1.19
CA THR A 525 -17.98 8.39 2.51
C THR A 525 -17.01 8.80 3.62
N ASP A 526 -15.72 8.53 3.44
CA ASP A 526 -14.75 8.64 4.53
C ASP A 526 -14.01 9.98 4.57
N PHE A 527 -13.83 10.65 3.40
CA PHE A 527 -12.95 11.83 3.29
C PHE A 527 -13.63 13.07 2.72
N GLU A 528 -14.03 13.03 1.45
CA GLU A 528 -14.48 14.23 0.70
C GLU A 528 -15.78 13.95 -0.06
N PRO A 529 -16.93 14.37 0.48
CA PRO A 529 -18.24 14.15 -0.16
C PRO A 529 -18.36 14.73 -1.58
N GLN A 530 -17.52 15.73 -1.90
CA GLN A 530 -17.49 16.36 -3.22
C GLN A 530 -16.37 15.81 -4.11
N TRP A 531 -15.77 14.65 -3.76
CA TRP A 531 -14.74 14.04 -4.59
C TRP A 531 -15.19 13.87 -6.03
N SER A 532 -14.39 14.38 -6.98
CA SER A 532 -14.76 14.39 -8.37
C SER A 532 -14.64 13.00 -9.00
N ARG A 533 -15.76 12.48 -9.50
CA ARG A 533 -15.77 11.34 -10.40
C ARG A 533 -15.60 11.86 -11.81
N ARG A 534 -14.49 11.54 -12.45
CA ARG A 534 -14.25 11.85 -13.87
C ARG A 534 -14.86 10.75 -14.75
N TRP A 535 -14.58 10.81 -16.06
CA TRP A 535 -15.11 9.83 -17.00
C TRP A 535 -14.41 8.46 -16.88
N ILE A 536 -14.93 7.46 -17.56
CA ILE A 536 -14.23 6.24 -17.90
C ILE A 536 -13.83 6.33 -19.37
N TRP A 537 -12.53 6.54 -19.63
CA TRP A 537 -12.04 6.85 -20.97
C TRP A 537 -11.70 5.60 -21.79
N ASP A 538 -12.38 5.45 -22.95
CA ASP A 538 -11.92 4.53 -23.97
C ASP A 538 -10.79 5.18 -24.78
N ARG A 539 -9.55 4.91 -24.41
CA ARG A 539 -8.34 5.45 -25.04
C ARG A 539 -7.34 4.34 -25.32
N SER A 540 -6.57 4.50 -26.41
CA SER A 540 -5.59 3.50 -26.86
C SER A 540 -4.23 3.70 -26.18
N TYR A 541 -4.19 3.67 -24.83
CA TYR A 541 -2.93 3.63 -24.10
C TYR A 541 -2.31 2.23 -24.20
N ARG A 542 -0.97 2.16 -24.20
CA ARG A 542 -0.27 0.88 -24.29
C ARG A 542 -0.68 -0.06 -23.16
N GLU A 543 -0.70 0.44 -21.93
CA GLU A 543 -1.01 -0.29 -20.71
C GLU A 543 -2.45 -0.81 -20.62
N SER A 544 -3.40 -0.23 -21.36
CA SER A 544 -4.78 -0.70 -21.38
C SER A 544 -5.14 -1.53 -22.63
N ARG A 545 -4.33 -1.46 -23.73
CA ARG A 545 -4.64 -2.14 -24.98
C ARG A 545 -3.85 -3.41 -25.25
N THR A 546 -2.59 -3.51 -24.75
CA THR A 546 -1.71 -4.65 -25.05
C THR A 546 -1.91 -5.84 -24.14
N PRO A 547 -2.28 -5.71 -22.84
CA PRO A 547 -2.54 -6.88 -22.02
C PRO A 547 -3.53 -7.85 -22.66
N SER A 548 -3.29 -9.15 -22.46
CA SER A 548 -4.12 -10.25 -22.95
C SER A 548 -5.33 -10.57 -22.05
N CYS A 549 -5.49 -9.84 -20.98
CA CYS A 549 -6.60 -9.91 -20.01
C CYS A 549 -7.35 -8.59 -19.95
N PRO A 550 -8.50 -8.50 -19.27
CA PRO A 550 -9.13 -7.22 -18.93
C PRO A 550 -8.16 -6.31 -18.21
N ALA A 551 -8.00 -5.10 -18.74
CA ALA A 551 -6.97 -4.16 -18.35
C ALA A 551 -7.53 -2.74 -18.18
N MET A 552 -7.03 -2.04 -17.18
CA MET A 552 -7.30 -0.61 -17.00
C MET A 552 -6.05 0.14 -16.54
N LEU A 553 -6.07 1.45 -16.75
CA LEU A 553 -5.15 2.40 -16.17
C LEU A 553 -5.97 3.33 -15.27
N LEU A 554 -5.53 3.48 -14.03
CA LEU A 554 -6.14 4.37 -13.04
C LEU A 554 -5.32 5.66 -12.94
N GLU A 555 -5.97 6.79 -13.12
CA GLU A 555 -5.47 8.11 -12.75
C GLU A 555 -6.23 8.51 -11.47
N LEU A 556 -5.65 8.17 -10.31
CA LEU A 556 -6.35 8.26 -9.03
C LEU A 556 -6.78 9.69 -8.68
N LEU A 557 -5.82 10.60 -8.77
CA LEU A 557 -5.91 12.02 -8.41
C LEU A 557 -4.81 12.77 -9.17
N SER A 558 -4.73 14.09 -9.03
CA SER A 558 -3.62 14.82 -9.62
C SER A 558 -2.50 15.11 -8.62
N HIS A 559 -1.30 14.57 -8.91
CA HIS A 559 -0.09 14.89 -8.13
C HIS A 559 0.38 16.34 -8.31
N GLN A 560 -0.16 17.09 -9.26
CA GLN A 560 0.12 18.52 -9.48
C GLN A 560 -0.93 19.44 -8.86
N ASN A 561 -1.98 18.91 -8.23
CA ASN A 561 -3.05 19.68 -7.61
C ASN A 561 -2.96 19.60 -6.08
N PHE A 562 -2.74 20.74 -5.43
CA PHE A 562 -2.58 20.78 -3.97
C PHE A 562 -3.83 20.27 -3.23
N ALA A 563 -5.04 20.55 -3.74
CA ALA A 563 -6.27 20.07 -3.13
C ALA A 563 -6.36 18.55 -3.10
N ASP A 564 -5.94 17.87 -4.17
CA ASP A 564 -5.87 16.42 -4.26
C ASP A 564 -4.75 15.87 -3.35
N MET A 565 -3.58 16.53 -3.31
CA MET A 565 -2.42 16.07 -2.57
C MET A 565 -2.58 16.17 -1.04
N LYS A 566 -3.47 17.04 -0.54
CA LYS A 566 -3.86 17.04 0.89
C LYS A 566 -4.43 15.67 1.34
N TYR A 567 -5.09 14.96 0.43
CA TYR A 567 -5.56 13.58 0.66
C TYR A 567 -4.47 12.57 0.31
N GLY A 568 -3.82 12.72 -0.85
CA GLY A 568 -2.85 11.76 -1.37
C GLY A 568 -1.68 11.46 -0.44
N LEU A 569 -1.27 12.43 0.41
CA LEU A 569 -0.21 12.24 1.41
C LEU A 569 -0.73 11.65 2.74
N ASP A 570 -2.03 11.45 2.92
CA ASP A 570 -2.59 10.84 4.13
C ASP A 570 -2.55 9.30 4.03
N PRO A 571 -1.86 8.59 4.95
CA PRO A 571 -1.81 7.12 4.95
C PRO A 571 -3.19 6.44 5.07
N LYS A 572 -4.16 7.07 5.75
CA LYS A 572 -5.52 6.54 5.83
C LYS A 572 -6.24 6.60 4.49
N PHE A 573 -6.06 7.69 3.76
CA PHE A 573 -6.57 7.79 2.40
C PHE A 573 -5.96 6.73 1.48
N ARG A 574 -4.64 6.51 1.59
CA ARG A 574 -3.93 5.47 0.82
C ARG A 574 -4.50 4.08 1.10
N PHE A 575 -4.76 3.76 2.37
CA PHE A 575 -5.40 2.50 2.77
C PHE A 575 -6.81 2.36 2.19
N THR A 576 -7.67 3.38 2.35
CA THR A 576 -9.08 3.36 1.86
C THR A 576 -9.13 3.20 0.34
N VAL A 577 -8.31 3.95 -0.40
CA VAL A 577 -8.23 3.84 -1.87
C VAL A 577 -7.77 2.45 -2.31
N SER A 578 -6.70 1.92 -1.70
CA SER A 578 -6.18 0.60 -2.03
C SER A 578 -7.22 -0.50 -1.74
N ARG A 579 -7.95 -0.37 -0.62
CA ARG A 579 -9.07 -1.27 -0.29
C ARG A 579 -10.21 -1.14 -1.31
N ALA A 580 -10.52 0.06 -1.77
CA ALA A 580 -11.54 0.28 -2.79
C ALA A 580 -11.16 -0.35 -4.13
N VAL A 581 -9.89 -0.24 -4.55
CA VAL A 581 -9.36 -0.93 -5.74
C VAL A 581 -9.51 -2.44 -5.61
N TYR A 582 -9.05 -3.01 -4.49
CA TYR A 582 -9.20 -4.43 -4.17
C TYR A 582 -10.66 -4.88 -4.26
N LYS A 583 -11.59 -4.15 -3.62
CA LYS A 583 -13.03 -4.46 -3.67
C LYS A 583 -13.59 -4.41 -5.10
N GLY A 584 -13.19 -3.41 -5.89
CA GLY A 584 -13.59 -3.30 -7.29
C GLY A 584 -13.09 -4.47 -8.14
N MET A 585 -11.86 -4.90 -7.95
CA MET A 585 -11.27 -6.08 -8.61
C MET A 585 -12.02 -7.37 -8.21
N LEU A 586 -12.25 -7.56 -6.91
CA LEU A 586 -12.95 -8.73 -6.38
C LEU A 586 -14.38 -8.84 -6.95
N LYS A 587 -15.13 -7.73 -6.96
CA LYS A 587 -16.49 -7.67 -7.52
C LYS A 587 -16.49 -7.95 -9.02
N TYR A 588 -15.54 -7.40 -9.76
CA TYR A 588 -15.42 -7.67 -11.19
C TYR A 588 -15.12 -9.16 -11.47
N LEU A 589 -14.18 -9.75 -10.76
CA LEU A 589 -13.83 -11.17 -10.93
C LEU A 589 -14.97 -12.10 -10.51
N SER A 590 -15.72 -11.74 -9.47
CA SER A 590 -16.96 -12.41 -9.08
C SER A 590 -17.97 -12.44 -10.24
N ASN A 591 -18.24 -11.28 -10.86
CA ASN A 591 -19.12 -11.19 -12.03
C ASN A 591 -18.58 -12.00 -13.21
N ARG A 592 -17.28 -11.87 -13.52
CA ARG A 592 -16.64 -12.53 -14.67
C ARG A 592 -16.69 -14.04 -14.56
N TYR A 593 -16.49 -14.60 -13.37
CA TYR A 593 -16.42 -16.04 -13.16
C TYR A 593 -17.73 -16.65 -12.62
N GLY A 594 -18.74 -15.83 -12.35
CA GLY A 594 -20.02 -16.29 -11.84
C GLY A 594 -19.91 -16.94 -10.45
N CYS A 595 -19.13 -16.35 -9.55
CA CYS A 595 -18.93 -16.86 -8.19
C CYS A 595 -19.24 -15.79 -7.15
N GLU A 596 -19.70 -16.21 -5.98
CA GLU A 596 -19.89 -15.31 -4.83
C GLU A 596 -18.55 -14.71 -4.38
N TYR A 597 -18.62 -13.52 -3.80
CA TYR A 597 -17.48 -12.87 -3.17
C TYR A 597 -17.76 -12.52 -1.71
N VAL A 598 -16.70 -12.45 -0.93
CA VAL A 598 -16.69 -11.94 0.43
C VAL A 598 -15.47 -11.01 0.55
N VAL A 599 -15.66 -9.82 1.08
CA VAL A 599 -14.55 -8.89 1.31
C VAL A 599 -13.81 -9.28 2.58
N GLN A 600 -12.48 -9.24 2.56
CA GLN A 600 -11.66 -9.48 3.76
C GLN A 600 -12.04 -8.52 4.89
N PRO A 601 -11.94 -8.95 6.17
CA PRO A 601 -12.28 -8.10 7.31
C PRO A 601 -11.32 -6.90 7.45
N LEU A 602 -11.73 -5.92 8.25
CA LEU A 602 -10.82 -4.89 8.77
C LEU A 602 -9.95 -5.45 9.90
N PRO A 603 -8.78 -4.84 10.20
CA PRO A 603 -7.98 -5.17 11.37
C PRO A 603 -8.79 -5.12 12.65
N VAL A 604 -8.45 -5.97 13.63
CA VAL A 604 -9.10 -5.94 14.94
C VAL A 604 -8.74 -4.68 15.72
N GLU A 605 -9.61 -4.29 16.62
CA GLU A 605 -9.52 -3.08 17.46
C GLU A 605 -9.45 -3.44 18.94
N SER A 606 -9.17 -2.46 19.78
CA SER A 606 -9.21 -2.56 21.25
C SER A 606 -8.44 -3.76 21.79
N ILE A 607 -7.18 -3.92 21.33
CA ILE A 607 -6.33 -5.04 21.71
C ILE A 607 -5.63 -4.80 23.04
N GLY A 608 -5.48 -5.88 23.83
CA GLY A 608 -4.70 -5.87 25.05
C GLY A 608 -4.25 -7.28 25.47
N VAL A 609 -3.21 -7.32 26.29
CA VAL A 609 -2.70 -8.55 26.94
C VAL A 609 -2.54 -8.32 28.43
N SER A 610 -2.88 -9.29 29.27
CA SER A 610 -2.74 -9.20 30.73
C SER A 610 -2.37 -10.55 31.34
N PHE A 611 -1.91 -10.57 32.59
CA PHE A 611 -1.59 -11.81 33.29
C PHE A 611 -2.86 -12.55 33.73
N ALA A 612 -3.03 -13.80 33.28
CA ALA A 612 -4.06 -14.73 33.74
C ALA A 612 -3.55 -15.71 34.80
N GLY A 613 -2.30 -15.51 35.26
CA GLY A 613 -1.55 -16.34 36.21
C GLY A 613 -0.05 -16.26 35.94
N SER A 614 0.77 -16.98 36.71
CA SER A 614 2.22 -16.91 36.57
C SER A 614 2.82 -17.56 35.32
N GLY A 615 2.04 -18.27 34.55
CA GLY A 615 2.49 -18.94 33.32
C GLY A 615 1.53 -18.75 32.15
N LYS A 616 0.56 -17.84 32.29
CA LYS A 616 -0.46 -17.59 31.26
C LYS A 616 -0.73 -16.11 31.06
N ALA A 617 -0.94 -15.72 29.81
CA ALA A 617 -1.45 -14.42 29.39
C ALA A 617 -2.84 -14.56 28.81
N SER A 618 -3.69 -13.56 29.08
CA SER A 618 -5.01 -13.39 28.48
C SER A 618 -4.94 -12.26 27.46
N LEU A 619 -5.23 -12.57 26.20
CA LEU A 619 -5.41 -11.61 25.12
C LEU A 619 -6.87 -11.19 25.05
N THR A 620 -7.14 -9.92 24.77
CA THR A 620 -8.48 -9.38 24.51
C THR A 620 -8.44 -8.52 23.25
N TRP A 621 -9.50 -8.53 22.47
CA TRP A 621 -9.64 -7.68 21.28
C TRP A 621 -11.11 -7.53 20.87
N SER A 622 -11.41 -6.59 19.97
CA SER A 622 -12.73 -6.41 19.37
C SER A 622 -12.66 -6.58 17.85
N ALA A 623 -13.71 -7.13 17.27
CA ALA A 623 -13.87 -7.15 15.82
C ALA A 623 -14.28 -5.74 15.33
N ALA A 624 -13.55 -5.21 14.34
CA ALA A 624 -13.95 -3.99 13.66
C ALA A 624 -15.20 -4.22 12.79
N VAL A 625 -16.01 -3.17 12.65
CA VAL A 625 -17.21 -3.19 11.81
C VAL A 625 -16.93 -2.34 10.57
N ASP A 626 -17.06 -2.93 9.39
CA ASP A 626 -17.03 -2.20 8.13
C ASP A 626 -18.45 -1.74 7.78
N GLU A 627 -18.75 -0.45 7.97
CA GLU A 627 -20.10 0.09 7.77
C GLU A 627 -20.50 0.17 6.29
N ILE A 628 -19.52 0.20 5.39
CA ILE A 628 -19.75 0.30 3.95
C ILE A 628 -19.62 -1.05 3.21
N GLU A 629 -19.17 -2.11 3.92
CA GLU A 629 -18.99 -3.43 3.30
C GLU A 629 -19.54 -4.54 4.21
N PRO A 630 -20.82 -4.87 4.09
CA PRO A 630 -21.50 -5.80 5.01
C PRO A 630 -21.00 -7.23 4.92
N THR A 631 -20.27 -7.63 3.88
CA THR A 631 -19.69 -8.97 3.74
C THR A 631 -18.39 -9.14 4.55
N ALA A 632 -17.76 -8.05 4.97
CA ALA A 632 -16.46 -8.04 5.65
C ALA A 632 -16.55 -8.43 7.15
N VAL A 633 -17.36 -9.42 7.48
CA VAL A 633 -17.55 -9.91 8.85
C VAL A 633 -16.52 -10.99 9.17
N PRO A 634 -15.75 -10.87 10.28
CA PRO A 634 -14.82 -11.91 10.70
C PRO A 634 -15.53 -13.25 11.04
N GLU A 635 -14.98 -14.35 10.54
CA GLU A 635 -15.35 -15.72 10.90
C GLU A 635 -14.41 -16.32 11.95
N GLY A 636 -13.18 -15.81 12.03
CA GLY A 636 -12.17 -16.25 12.99
C GLY A 636 -10.99 -15.31 13.06
N PHE A 637 -9.98 -15.72 13.82
CA PHE A 637 -8.80 -14.91 14.12
C PHE A 637 -7.53 -15.73 14.03
N ILE A 638 -6.45 -15.08 13.59
CA ILE A 638 -5.09 -15.61 13.48
C ILE A 638 -4.24 -14.88 14.51
N LEU A 639 -3.56 -15.62 15.35
CA LEU A 639 -2.61 -15.09 16.34
C LEU A 639 -1.19 -15.27 15.84
N TYR A 640 -0.47 -14.16 15.74
CA TYR A 640 0.97 -14.10 15.49
C TYR A 640 1.70 -13.88 16.81
N THR A 641 2.77 -14.64 17.05
CA THR A 641 3.55 -14.58 18.27
C THR A 641 5.01 -14.32 17.95
N ARG A 642 5.63 -13.41 18.70
CA ARG A 642 7.06 -13.16 18.70
C ARG A 642 7.60 -13.36 20.14
N VAL A 643 8.74 -14.01 20.27
CA VAL A 643 9.43 -14.16 21.56
C VAL A 643 10.74 -13.37 21.50
N ASP A 644 10.92 -12.49 22.48
CA ASP A 644 12.08 -11.60 22.59
C ASP A 644 12.35 -10.83 21.28
N ASP A 645 13.59 -10.79 20.82
CA ASP A 645 14.01 -10.14 19.58
C ASP A 645 13.76 -10.99 18.30
N GLY A 646 13.05 -12.11 18.39
CA GLY A 646 12.71 -12.96 17.25
C GLY A 646 11.84 -12.28 16.21
N GLY A 647 11.49 -13.01 15.14
CA GLY A 647 10.42 -12.63 14.19
C GLY A 647 9.05 -13.08 14.67
N PHE A 648 7.99 -12.47 14.17
CA PHE A 648 6.67 -13.06 14.32
C PHE A 648 6.59 -14.37 13.53
N ASP A 649 5.94 -15.37 14.14
CA ASP A 649 5.66 -16.65 13.50
C ASP A 649 4.67 -16.50 12.33
N ASN A 650 4.40 -17.59 11.59
CA ASN A 650 3.47 -17.58 10.45
C ASN A 650 1.99 -17.41 10.85
N GLY A 651 1.73 -17.27 12.15
CA GLY A 651 0.38 -17.19 12.70
C GLY A 651 -0.29 -18.56 12.87
N ARG A 652 -1.17 -18.66 13.85
CA ARG A 652 -2.01 -19.83 14.07
C ARG A 652 -3.48 -19.44 14.22
N ILE A 653 -4.37 -20.23 13.67
CA ILE A 653 -5.80 -20.04 13.85
C ILE A 653 -6.16 -20.26 15.33
N LEU A 654 -6.89 -19.32 15.91
CA LEU A 654 -7.44 -19.46 17.24
C LEU A 654 -8.72 -20.30 17.19
N THR A 655 -8.60 -21.58 17.53
CA THR A 655 -9.72 -22.55 17.51
C THR A 655 -10.70 -22.38 18.66
N SER A 656 -10.29 -21.66 19.74
CA SER A 656 -11.11 -21.40 20.91
C SER A 656 -10.95 -19.96 21.37
N CYS A 657 -11.99 -19.14 21.13
CA CYS A 657 -12.08 -17.78 21.65
C CYS A 657 -13.35 -17.66 22.48
N SER A 658 -13.25 -17.07 23.69
CA SER A 658 -14.43 -16.65 24.44
C SER A 658 -14.95 -15.33 23.86
N ARG A 659 -16.26 -15.23 23.68
CA ARG A 659 -16.91 -14.02 23.16
C ARG A 659 -17.76 -13.35 24.24
N SER A 660 -17.61 -12.02 24.39
CA SER A 660 -18.45 -11.20 25.25
C SER A 660 -18.85 -9.93 24.50
N GLY A 661 -20.08 -9.86 24.01
CA GLY A 661 -20.57 -8.76 23.17
C GLY A 661 -19.76 -8.67 21.84
N LYS A 662 -19.11 -7.55 21.60
CA LYS A 662 -18.19 -7.34 20.46
C LYS A 662 -16.75 -7.81 20.76
N GLY A 663 -16.43 -8.08 22.03
CA GLY A 663 -15.08 -8.46 22.45
C GLY A 663 -14.84 -9.98 22.37
N TYR A 664 -13.60 -10.33 22.17
CA TYR A 664 -13.08 -11.69 22.15
C TYR A 664 -11.91 -11.81 23.14
N SER A 665 -11.65 -13.02 23.64
CA SER A 665 -10.47 -13.30 24.45
C SER A 665 -9.93 -14.70 24.21
N ALA A 666 -8.62 -14.88 24.40
CA ALA A 666 -7.93 -16.15 24.35
C ALA A 666 -6.80 -16.20 25.35
N GLU A 667 -6.52 -17.37 25.92
CA GLU A 667 -5.36 -17.59 26.78
C GLU A 667 -4.20 -18.20 25.99
N VAL A 668 -2.98 -17.79 26.33
CA VAL A 668 -1.73 -18.31 25.79
C VAL A 668 -0.73 -18.58 26.91
N ASP A 669 0.12 -19.59 26.72
CA ASP A 669 1.18 -19.91 27.70
C ASP A 669 2.37 -18.96 27.48
N ILE A 670 2.94 -18.46 28.59
CA ILE A 670 4.14 -17.62 28.61
C ILE A 670 5.12 -18.17 29.64
N LYS A 671 6.42 -17.87 29.43
CA LYS A 671 7.49 -18.30 30.36
C LYS A 671 8.16 -17.08 30.98
N PRO A 672 8.52 -17.12 32.29
CA PRO A 672 9.33 -16.10 32.91
C PRO A 672 10.71 -15.95 32.24
N GLY A 673 11.23 -14.73 32.21
CA GLY A 673 12.51 -14.40 31.59
C GLY A 673 12.45 -14.04 30.12
N HIS A 674 11.27 -14.08 29.53
CA HIS A 674 11.02 -13.74 28.13
C HIS A 674 9.96 -12.65 27.98
N ILE A 675 10.01 -11.93 26.86
CA ILE A 675 8.97 -11.03 26.39
C ILE A 675 8.21 -11.74 25.28
N TYR A 676 6.90 -11.78 25.39
CA TYR A 676 6.01 -12.24 24.35
C TYR A 676 5.28 -11.05 23.74
N SER A 677 5.37 -10.93 22.42
CA SER A 677 4.62 -9.94 21.63
C SER A 677 3.59 -10.63 20.76
N PHE A 678 2.40 -10.04 20.65
CA PHE A 678 1.26 -10.61 19.95
C PHE A 678 0.65 -9.62 18.99
N ARG A 679 0.23 -10.13 17.84
CA ARG A 679 -0.64 -9.46 16.86
C ARG A 679 -1.79 -10.37 16.49
N ILE A 680 -2.95 -9.81 16.18
CA ILE A 680 -4.13 -10.59 15.79
C ILE A 680 -4.63 -10.06 14.44
N ALA A 681 -4.87 -10.97 13.49
CA ALA A 681 -5.60 -10.68 12.27
C ALA A 681 -6.96 -11.38 12.29
N ALA A 682 -7.96 -10.71 11.75
CA ALA A 682 -9.27 -11.31 11.48
C ALA A 682 -9.25 -11.99 10.11
N TYR A 683 -10.04 -13.06 9.92
CA TYR A 683 -10.23 -13.68 8.61
C TYR A 683 -11.67 -14.12 8.38
N ASN A 684 -12.04 -14.28 7.11
CA ASN A 684 -13.28 -14.88 6.63
C ASN A 684 -13.02 -15.62 5.31
N GLN A 685 -14.07 -16.09 4.61
CA GLN A 685 -13.91 -16.77 3.33
C GLN A 685 -13.35 -15.91 2.19
N GLY A 686 -13.29 -14.61 2.36
CA GLY A 686 -12.77 -13.64 1.37
C GLY A 686 -11.33 -13.24 1.56
N GLY A 687 -10.75 -13.52 2.74
CA GLY A 687 -9.37 -13.14 3.03
C GLY A 687 -9.08 -12.90 4.50
N ARG A 688 -7.84 -12.52 4.78
CA ARG A 688 -7.37 -12.08 6.09
C ARG A 688 -7.13 -10.57 6.12
N SER A 689 -7.35 -9.94 7.28
CA SER A 689 -7.04 -8.52 7.49
C SER A 689 -5.52 -8.30 7.63
N PHE A 690 -5.11 -7.04 7.58
CA PHE A 690 -3.84 -6.66 8.20
C PHE A 690 -3.87 -7.02 9.68
N PRO A 691 -2.69 -7.34 10.29
CA PRO A 691 -2.63 -7.58 11.73
C PRO A 691 -2.87 -6.29 12.53
N SER A 692 -3.28 -6.47 13.79
CA SER A 692 -3.41 -5.38 14.77
C SER A 692 -2.08 -4.73 15.10
N GLU A 693 -2.13 -3.64 15.89
CA GLU A 693 -0.96 -3.18 16.63
C GLU A 693 -0.40 -4.29 17.54
N THR A 694 0.87 -4.12 17.98
CA THR A 694 1.56 -5.09 18.83
C THR A 694 1.23 -4.84 20.29
N VAL A 695 0.83 -5.90 21.02
CA VAL A 695 0.81 -5.91 22.48
C VAL A 695 1.88 -6.85 23.02
N SER A 696 2.50 -6.47 24.14
CA SER A 696 3.61 -7.23 24.71
C SER A 696 3.44 -7.45 26.21
N ILE A 697 3.95 -8.57 26.69
CA ILE A 697 3.93 -8.96 28.10
C ILE A 697 5.25 -9.67 28.47
N GLY A 698 5.76 -9.38 29.65
CA GLY A 698 6.99 -10.02 30.14
C GLY A 698 7.05 -10.06 31.67
N MET A 699 7.75 -11.06 32.17
CA MET A 699 7.96 -11.24 33.59
C MET A 699 9.40 -11.68 33.85
N PRO A 700 10.14 -10.99 34.75
CA PRO A 700 11.50 -11.43 35.11
C PRO A 700 11.53 -12.81 35.76
N SER A 701 12.60 -13.57 35.57
CA SER A 701 12.80 -14.87 36.20
C SER A 701 12.81 -14.73 37.72
N GLY A 702 12.01 -15.54 38.45
CA GLY A 702 11.92 -15.51 39.90
C GLY A 702 11.18 -14.31 40.50
N SER A 703 10.57 -13.46 39.69
CA SER A 703 9.75 -12.31 40.14
C SER A 703 8.37 -12.74 40.62
N THR A 704 7.85 -11.94 41.59
CA THR A 704 6.43 -11.99 41.95
C THR A 704 5.64 -10.99 41.04
N LEU A 705 4.33 -11.19 40.95
CA LEU A 705 3.48 -10.30 40.16
C LEU A 705 2.96 -9.08 40.97
N ASP A 706 3.69 -8.59 42.00
CA ASP A 706 3.20 -7.61 42.94
C ASP A 706 3.22 -6.16 42.40
N LYS A 707 4.22 -5.79 41.62
CA LYS A 707 4.38 -4.42 41.04
C LYS A 707 4.41 -4.49 39.53
N LYS A 708 3.27 -4.73 38.93
CA LYS A 708 3.15 -4.77 37.48
C LYS A 708 3.10 -3.37 36.87
N VAL A 709 3.81 -3.16 35.77
CA VAL A 709 3.75 -1.94 34.97
C VAL A 709 2.81 -2.21 33.79
N LEU A 710 1.80 -1.39 33.63
CA LEU A 710 0.94 -1.39 32.45
C LEU A 710 1.52 -0.41 31.42
N ILE A 711 1.82 -0.88 30.23
CA ILE A 711 2.21 -0.04 29.09
C ILE A 711 0.97 0.21 28.23
N VAL A 712 0.59 1.47 28.08
CA VAL A 712 -0.57 1.89 27.28
C VAL A 712 -0.07 2.57 26.02
N ASN A 713 -0.31 1.94 24.86
CA ASN A 713 -0.07 2.59 23.58
C ASN A 713 -1.20 3.59 23.30
N ASN A 714 -0.91 4.90 23.52
CA ASN A 714 -1.79 6.02 23.21
C ASN A 714 -1.35 6.73 21.90
N PHE A 715 -0.44 6.13 21.15
CA PHE A 715 0.04 6.65 19.88
C PHE A 715 -0.50 5.82 18.71
N ASP A 716 -1.72 6.14 18.30
CA ASP A 716 -2.41 5.51 17.18
C ASP A 716 -2.41 6.37 15.90
N ARG A 717 -1.80 7.57 15.96
CA ARG A 717 -1.75 8.51 14.85
C ARG A 717 -0.97 7.96 13.66
N ILE A 718 -1.62 7.99 12.48
CA ILE A 718 -1.01 8.01 11.15
C ILE A 718 -1.65 9.16 10.39
N SER A 719 -0.84 10.03 9.77
CA SER A 719 -1.37 11.23 9.10
C SER A 719 -0.37 11.78 8.08
N GLY A 720 -0.87 12.51 7.10
CA GLY A 720 -0.05 13.36 6.25
C GLY A 720 0.62 14.50 7.02
N PRO A 721 1.54 15.25 6.37
CA PRO A 721 2.19 16.41 6.96
C PRO A 721 1.21 17.57 7.16
N THR A 722 1.54 18.48 8.08
CA THR A 722 0.78 19.74 8.23
C THR A 722 0.96 20.63 7.00
N PHE A 723 -0.02 21.48 6.75
CA PHE A 723 0.00 22.36 5.59
C PHE A 723 -0.55 23.76 5.91
N ILE A 724 -0.17 24.74 5.08
CA ILE A 724 -0.83 26.04 4.99
C ILE A 724 -1.68 26.08 3.71
N ASP A 725 -2.79 26.82 3.77
CA ASP A 725 -3.71 26.96 2.64
C ASP A 725 -4.36 28.36 2.68
N THR A 726 -3.72 29.29 1.99
CA THR A 726 -4.20 30.66 1.82
C THR A 726 -4.33 30.99 0.33
N PRO A 727 -4.99 32.09 -0.05
CA PRO A 727 -5.13 32.46 -1.46
C PRO A 727 -3.81 32.61 -2.22
N ASP A 728 -2.75 33.09 -1.57
CA ASP A 728 -1.47 33.38 -2.22
C ASP A 728 -0.40 32.31 -1.95
N TYR A 729 -0.48 31.61 -0.80
CA TYR A 729 0.51 30.63 -0.35
C TYR A 729 -0.18 29.36 0.12
N ALA A 730 0.29 28.24 -0.38
CA ALA A 730 -0.14 26.93 0.10
C ALA A 730 0.99 25.91 0.02
N GLY A 731 0.91 24.85 0.83
CA GLY A 731 1.89 23.77 0.78
C GLY A 731 2.13 23.11 2.13
N PHE A 732 2.92 22.06 2.11
CA PHE A 732 3.21 21.20 3.26
C PHE A 732 4.43 21.71 4.04
N GLN A 733 4.35 21.74 5.37
CA GLN A 733 5.34 22.27 6.29
C GLN A 733 5.90 21.18 7.20
N THR A 734 6.71 20.29 6.66
CA THR A 734 7.32 19.17 7.40
C THR A 734 8.16 19.60 8.60
N SER A 735 8.81 20.76 8.53
CA SER A 735 9.56 21.32 9.67
C SER A 735 8.70 21.67 10.89
N GLN A 736 7.39 21.81 10.73
CA GLN A 736 6.45 21.99 11.84
C GLN A 736 5.87 20.67 12.32
N ASP A 737 5.41 19.83 11.40
CA ASP A 737 4.94 18.49 11.64
C ASP A 737 4.97 17.71 10.32
N SER A 738 5.88 16.76 10.21
CA SER A 738 6.04 15.91 9.03
C SER A 738 4.91 14.90 8.81
N GLY A 739 3.92 14.88 9.71
CA GLY A 739 2.97 13.80 9.75
C GLY A 739 3.57 12.54 10.40
N VAL A 740 2.89 11.43 10.21
CA VAL A 740 3.32 10.11 10.71
C VAL A 740 2.95 9.07 9.66
N PRO A 741 3.90 8.57 8.87
CA PRO A 741 3.66 7.45 7.97
C PRO A 741 3.17 6.20 8.71
N HIS A 742 2.46 5.32 8.01
CA HIS A 742 2.17 3.97 8.48
C HIS A 742 3.38 3.07 8.21
N MET A 743 3.97 2.51 9.23
CA MET A 743 5.19 1.69 9.16
C MET A 743 6.36 2.46 8.55
N ARG A 744 6.47 2.54 7.23
CA ARG A 744 7.48 3.26 6.46
C ARG A 744 6.86 3.92 5.24
N ASP A 745 7.41 5.05 4.78
CA ASP A 745 7.05 5.70 3.53
C ASP A 745 8.28 5.81 2.62
N ILE A 746 8.09 5.50 1.33
CA ILE A 746 9.08 5.64 0.26
C ILE A 746 8.79 6.86 -0.63
N ALA A 747 7.62 7.48 -0.49
CA ALA A 747 7.16 8.52 -1.39
C ALA A 747 7.74 9.90 -1.10
N TYR A 748 8.31 10.13 0.07
CA TYR A 748 8.90 11.40 0.44
C TYR A 748 10.23 11.62 -0.29
N VAL A 749 10.34 12.73 -1.03
CA VAL A 749 11.56 13.05 -1.79
C VAL A 749 12.36 14.22 -1.21
N GLY A 750 11.76 15.03 -0.34
CA GLY A 750 12.40 16.21 0.27
C GLY A 750 11.39 17.29 0.62
N GLU A 751 11.85 18.32 1.33
CA GLU A 751 11.00 19.44 1.75
C GLU A 751 10.52 20.27 0.56
N MET A 752 9.32 20.82 0.69
CA MET A 752 8.79 21.79 -0.27
C MET A 752 9.50 23.14 -0.08
N TYR A 753 9.98 23.74 -1.17
CA TYR A 753 10.62 25.06 -1.15
C TYR A 753 9.79 26.14 -1.81
N GLN A 754 8.77 25.80 -2.62
CA GLN A 754 7.98 26.77 -3.36
C GLN A 754 6.51 26.74 -2.98
N PHE A 755 6.08 27.75 -2.24
CA PHE A 755 4.73 27.86 -1.68
C PHE A 755 3.82 28.86 -2.42
N ARG A 756 4.32 29.64 -3.38
CA ARG A 756 3.58 30.69 -4.08
C ARG A 756 2.73 30.10 -5.19
N ARG A 757 1.39 30.20 -5.07
CA ARG A 757 0.43 29.64 -6.02
C ARG A 757 0.53 30.22 -7.42
N GLU A 758 1.01 31.45 -7.59
CA GLU A 758 1.12 32.15 -8.87
C GLU A 758 2.25 31.65 -9.77
N LEU A 759 3.16 30.82 -9.26
CA LEU A 759 4.31 30.36 -10.02
C LEU A 759 3.95 29.13 -10.85
N GLU A 760 3.88 29.34 -12.16
CA GLU A 760 3.56 28.32 -13.15
C GLU A 760 4.69 27.31 -13.34
N PHE A 761 4.32 26.09 -13.73
CA PHE A 761 5.26 25.06 -14.14
C PHE A 761 6.03 25.50 -15.39
N GLN A 762 7.34 25.36 -15.38
CA GLN A 762 8.24 25.64 -16.51
C GLN A 762 8.92 24.37 -17.03
N SER A 763 9.47 23.55 -16.16
CA SER A 763 10.13 22.27 -16.46
C SER A 763 10.18 21.40 -15.20
N ASN A 764 10.59 20.13 -15.35
CA ASN A 764 10.79 19.25 -14.20
C ASN A 764 11.82 19.80 -13.20
N ASP A 765 12.85 20.50 -13.68
CA ASP A 765 13.88 21.13 -12.85
C ASP A 765 13.44 22.49 -12.25
N ASN A 766 12.39 23.08 -12.79
CA ASN A 766 11.77 24.32 -12.29
C ASN A 766 10.25 24.17 -12.29
N PRO A 767 9.72 23.39 -11.36
CA PRO A 767 8.30 22.99 -11.42
C PRO A 767 7.31 24.06 -10.94
N GLY A 768 7.81 25.22 -10.44
CA GLY A 768 6.92 26.28 -9.93
C GLY A 768 6.25 25.92 -8.62
N PHE A 769 4.97 26.25 -8.47
CA PHE A 769 4.20 25.98 -7.24
C PHE A 769 4.25 24.49 -6.84
N GLY A 770 4.56 24.25 -5.59
CA GLY A 770 4.69 22.88 -5.05
C GLY A 770 6.12 22.33 -5.16
N GLY A 771 7.05 23.04 -5.84
CA GLY A 771 8.41 22.57 -6.03
C GLY A 771 9.09 22.13 -4.74
N SER A 772 9.70 20.95 -4.77
CA SER A 772 10.28 20.26 -3.62
C SER A 772 11.71 19.82 -3.91
N TYR A 773 12.54 19.73 -2.84
CA TYR A 773 13.88 19.16 -2.91
C TYR A 773 13.83 17.68 -3.23
N THR A 774 14.99 17.10 -3.54
CA THR A 774 15.12 15.67 -3.93
C THR A 774 16.21 14.95 -3.15
N ASP A 775 16.63 15.54 -2.05
CA ASP A 775 17.70 15.05 -1.18
C ASP A 775 17.35 13.79 -0.38
N MET A 776 16.05 13.47 -0.31
CA MET A 776 15.54 12.24 0.32
C MET A 776 14.95 11.25 -0.70
N ALA A 777 15.06 11.53 -1.99
CA ALA A 777 14.45 10.68 -3.01
C ALA A 777 15.05 9.26 -3.02
N GLY A 778 14.20 8.26 -2.84
CA GLY A 778 14.59 6.85 -2.72
C GLY A 778 15.05 6.43 -1.32
N GLU A 779 15.03 7.33 -0.32
CA GLU A 779 15.23 6.99 1.08
C GLU A 779 13.91 6.55 1.71
N LEU A 780 14.00 5.60 2.66
CA LEU A 780 12.85 5.21 3.47
C LEU A 780 12.69 6.18 4.64
N VAL A 781 11.45 6.54 4.94
CA VAL A 781 11.12 7.35 6.12
C VAL A 781 10.31 6.50 7.10
N ALA A 782 10.84 6.31 8.31
CA ALA A 782 10.14 5.57 9.35
C ALA A 782 8.92 6.34 9.87
N GLY A 783 7.85 5.59 10.14
CA GLY A 783 6.60 6.09 10.71
C GLY A 783 6.21 5.36 11.98
N ASN A 784 4.90 5.25 12.23
CA ASN A 784 4.38 4.50 13.37
C ASN A 784 4.41 2.99 13.08
N THR A 785 5.24 2.27 13.82
CA THR A 785 5.38 0.81 13.73
C THR A 785 4.41 0.06 14.63
N PHE A 786 3.77 0.76 15.57
CA PHE A 786 2.87 0.20 16.58
C PHE A 786 3.52 -0.89 17.47
N ASP A 787 4.85 -0.92 17.57
CA ASP A 787 5.62 -1.93 18.32
C ASP A 787 6.27 -1.35 19.61
N TYR A 788 5.88 -0.17 20.01
CA TYR A 788 6.46 0.55 21.15
C TYR A 788 6.22 -0.13 22.52
N PRO A 789 5.11 -0.88 22.74
CA PRO A 789 4.96 -1.68 23.95
C PRO A 789 6.09 -2.69 24.16
N TYR A 790 6.69 -3.21 23.09
CA TYR A 790 7.88 -4.06 23.18
C TYR A 790 9.12 -3.25 23.58
N VAL A 791 9.36 -2.10 22.98
CA VAL A 791 10.53 -1.23 23.24
C VAL A 791 10.56 -0.78 24.71
N HIS A 792 9.43 -0.25 25.21
CA HIS A 792 9.30 0.15 26.62
C HIS A 792 9.30 -1.05 27.55
N GLY A 793 8.67 -2.15 27.17
CA GLY A 793 8.60 -3.40 27.92
C GLY A 793 9.97 -4.01 28.17
N LYS A 794 10.87 -3.98 27.18
CA LYS A 794 12.25 -4.42 27.30
C LYS A 794 13.00 -3.63 28.40
N ALA A 795 12.79 -2.32 28.44
CA ALA A 795 13.36 -1.46 29.47
C ALA A 795 12.74 -1.70 30.87
N VAL A 796 11.44 -1.93 30.95
CA VAL A 796 10.75 -2.27 32.22
C VAL A 796 11.23 -3.62 32.76
N LEU A 797 11.34 -4.63 31.89
CA LEU A 797 11.82 -5.95 32.24
C LEU A 797 13.28 -5.91 32.76
N SER A 798 14.15 -5.13 32.07
CA SER A 798 15.55 -4.95 32.48
C SER A 798 15.65 -4.25 33.85
N ALA A 799 14.70 -3.41 34.20
CA ALA A 799 14.60 -2.79 35.54
C ALA A 799 14.08 -3.77 36.62
N GLY A 800 13.75 -5.01 36.30
CA GLY A 800 13.31 -6.07 37.22
C GLY A 800 11.82 -6.10 37.50
N TYR A 801 10.97 -5.43 36.66
CA TYR A 801 9.53 -5.39 36.89
C TYR A 801 8.79 -6.19 35.80
N PRO A 802 7.71 -6.91 36.17
CA PRO A 802 6.79 -7.49 35.21
C PRO A 802 5.97 -6.39 34.53
N PHE A 803 5.66 -6.57 33.23
CA PHE A 803 4.83 -5.66 32.48
C PHE A 803 3.82 -6.38 31.60
N TYR A 804 2.79 -5.68 31.23
CA TYR A 804 1.77 -6.06 30.27
C TYR A 804 1.26 -4.80 29.56
N SER A 805 0.59 -4.96 28.41
CA SER A 805 0.23 -3.81 27.58
C SER A 805 -1.16 -3.87 26.98
N CYS A 806 -1.67 -2.71 26.58
CA CYS A 806 -2.89 -2.57 25.81
C CYS A 806 -2.87 -1.26 25.02
N CYS A 807 -3.79 -1.13 24.06
CA CYS A 807 -4.07 0.15 23.42
C CYS A 807 -4.90 1.07 24.35
N ASN A 808 -4.98 2.34 23.98
CA ASN A 808 -5.73 3.36 24.73
C ASN A 808 -7.21 3.00 24.91
N ASP A 809 -7.89 2.51 23.87
CA ASP A 809 -9.30 2.15 23.93
C ASP A 809 -9.58 1.04 24.95
N THR A 810 -8.74 0.01 24.96
CA THR A 810 -8.82 -1.06 25.98
C THR A 810 -8.59 -0.52 27.38
N PHE A 811 -7.57 0.32 27.58
CA PHE A 811 -7.32 0.95 28.88
C PHE A 811 -8.49 1.79 29.39
N CYS A 812 -9.18 2.50 28.49
CA CYS A 812 -10.32 3.35 28.82
C CYS A 812 -11.62 2.58 29.06
N SER A 813 -11.82 1.45 28.37
CA SER A 813 -13.06 0.68 28.39
C SER A 813 -13.04 -0.49 29.38
N ASP A 814 -11.88 -1.09 29.66
CA ASP A 814 -11.74 -2.26 30.54
C ASP A 814 -10.94 -1.93 31.81
N SER A 815 -11.66 -1.73 32.94
CA SER A 815 -11.04 -1.41 34.21
C SER A 815 -10.16 -2.53 34.80
N THR A 816 -10.20 -3.75 34.31
CA THR A 816 -9.37 -4.87 34.79
C THR A 816 -7.89 -4.62 34.51
N TYR A 817 -7.55 -3.94 33.43
CA TYR A 817 -6.18 -3.52 33.11
C TYR A 817 -5.64 -2.56 34.18
N MET A 818 -6.43 -1.53 34.52
CA MET A 818 -6.05 -0.55 35.55
C MET A 818 -5.91 -1.18 36.96
N GLN A 819 -6.74 -2.18 37.30
CA GLN A 819 -6.77 -2.79 38.64
C GLN A 819 -5.52 -3.62 38.93
N GLN A 820 -4.88 -4.16 37.94
CA GLN A 820 -3.66 -4.98 38.08
C GLN A 820 -2.38 -4.13 38.15
N ALA A 821 -2.44 -2.86 37.71
CA ALA A 821 -1.26 -2.03 37.52
C ALA A 821 -0.84 -1.30 38.81
N TRP A 822 0.44 -1.37 39.19
CA TRP A 822 1.08 -0.51 40.16
C TRP A 822 1.48 0.85 39.55
N ALA A 823 1.96 0.86 38.31
CA ALA A 823 2.30 2.02 37.53
C ALA A 823 1.81 1.85 36.08
N ALA A 824 1.54 2.96 35.42
CA ALA A 824 1.21 2.98 34.00
C ALA A 824 2.22 3.85 33.23
N ASP A 825 2.69 3.35 32.11
CA ASP A 825 3.54 4.01 31.13
C ASP A 825 2.67 4.35 29.91
N ILE A 826 2.43 5.63 29.68
CA ILE A 826 1.55 6.13 28.63
C ILE A 826 2.40 6.66 27.49
N ILE A 827 2.47 5.91 26.42
CA ILE A 827 3.22 6.25 25.21
C ILE A 827 2.35 7.17 24.34
N CYS A 828 2.71 8.44 24.25
CA CYS A 828 1.96 9.42 23.45
C CYS A 828 2.64 9.76 22.11
N GLY A 829 3.88 9.37 21.88
CA GLY A 829 4.58 9.58 20.61
C GLY A 829 4.43 11.00 20.05
N LYS A 830 4.01 11.07 18.80
CA LYS A 830 3.57 12.30 18.11
C LYS A 830 2.05 12.48 18.10
N GLN A 831 1.35 11.93 19.06
CA GLN A 831 -0.10 12.13 19.18
C GLN A 831 -0.41 13.61 19.41
N VAL A 832 -1.27 14.19 18.58
CA VAL A 832 -1.65 15.59 18.59
C VAL A 832 -3.02 15.75 17.96
N THR A 833 -3.73 16.80 18.26
CA THR A 833 -4.97 17.14 17.55
C THR A 833 -4.67 17.40 16.08
N THR A 834 -5.18 16.58 15.20
CA THR A 834 -4.93 16.60 13.76
C THR A 834 -6.22 16.90 13.00
N VAL A 835 -6.12 17.67 11.91
CA VAL A 835 -7.22 17.96 11.00
C VAL A 835 -6.94 17.24 9.68
N THR A 836 -7.85 16.35 9.28
CA THR A 836 -7.77 15.66 7.99
C THR A 836 -8.11 16.59 6.81
N GLY A 837 -7.92 16.11 5.59
CA GLY A 837 -8.20 16.87 4.38
C GLY A 837 -9.62 17.42 4.27
N ASN A 838 -10.61 16.81 4.91
CA ASN A 838 -11.98 17.31 5.03
C ASN A 838 -12.22 18.20 6.26
N ARG A 839 -11.15 18.60 6.96
CA ARG A 839 -11.16 19.37 8.22
C ARG A 839 -11.77 18.65 9.42
N LYS A 840 -11.92 17.35 9.38
CA LYS A 840 -12.35 16.56 10.54
C LYS A 840 -11.17 16.34 11.48
N THR A 841 -11.37 16.60 12.76
CA THR A 841 -10.39 16.27 13.81
C THR A 841 -10.43 14.79 14.11
N GLU A 842 -9.27 14.13 14.12
CA GLU A 842 -9.16 12.70 14.38
C GLU A 842 -8.41 12.37 15.66
N TYR A 843 -7.38 13.14 16.00
CA TYR A 843 -6.48 12.83 17.11
C TYR A 843 -6.52 13.93 18.20
N THR A 844 -6.27 13.51 19.45
CA THR A 844 -5.93 14.37 20.58
C THR A 844 -5.11 13.58 21.58
N VAL A 845 -4.11 14.20 22.20
CA VAL A 845 -3.21 13.48 23.12
C VAL A 845 -3.98 12.92 24.33
N PHE A 846 -4.88 13.68 24.92
CA PHE A 846 -5.62 13.25 26.10
C PHE A 846 -7.14 13.42 25.91
N PRO A 847 -7.83 12.48 25.24
CA PRO A 847 -9.28 12.49 25.13
C PRO A 847 -9.94 12.40 26.52
N ALA A 848 -11.20 12.83 26.61
CA ALA A 848 -11.94 12.88 27.88
C ALA A 848 -11.99 11.53 28.61
N SER A 849 -12.11 10.43 27.86
CA SER A 849 -12.08 9.05 28.37
C SER A 849 -10.76 8.74 29.07
N LEU A 850 -9.62 9.05 28.41
CA LEU A 850 -8.28 8.83 28.95
C LEU A 850 -8.04 9.70 30.21
N GLN A 851 -8.38 10.99 30.17
CA GLN A 851 -8.28 11.87 31.35
C GLN A 851 -9.07 11.31 32.54
N LYS A 852 -10.29 10.81 32.32
CA LYS A 852 -11.13 10.19 33.35
C LYS A 852 -10.46 8.95 33.93
N THR A 853 -9.95 8.08 33.08
CA THR A 853 -9.29 6.82 33.49
C THR A 853 -8.00 7.10 34.28
N LEU A 854 -7.15 8.04 33.81
CA LEU A 854 -5.93 8.43 34.52
C LEU A 854 -6.20 9.09 35.88
N ARG A 855 -7.26 9.91 36.00
CA ARG A 855 -7.72 10.45 37.29
C ARG A 855 -8.15 9.33 38.25
N ALA A 856 -8.89 8.36 37.77
CA ALA A 856 -9.34 7.21 38.56
C ALA A 856 -8.15 6.34 39.01
N PHE A 857 -7.17 6.12 38.10
CA PHE A 857 -5.96 5.37 38.41
C PHE A 857 -5.10 6.03 39.47
N THR A 858 -4.81 7.31 39.31
CA THR A 858 -3.99 8.07 40.27
C THR A 858 -4.68 8.26 41.63
N SER A 859 -6.01 8.37 41.66
CA SER A 859 -6.77 8.45 42.94
C SER A 859 -6.66 7.18 43.79
N LYS A 860 -6.33 6.02 43.12
CA LYS A 860 -6.07 4.75 43.79
C LYS A 860 -4.60 4.53 44.15
N GLY A 861 -3.73 5.53 43.90
CA GLY A 861 -2.30 5.46 44.17
C GLY A 861 -1.44 4.97 43.00
N GLY A 862 -2.01 4.76 41.81
CA GLY A 862 -1.27 4.35 40.65
C GLY A 862 -0.33 5.45 40.13
N HIS A 863 0.92 5.09 39.84
CA HIS A 863 1.97 5.99 39.35
C HIS A 863 1.92 6.15 37.84
N LEU A 864 2.36 7.29 37.28
CA LEU A 864 2.32 7.57 35.85
C LEU A 864 3.69 7.97 35.29
N LEU A 865 4.13 7.28 34.26
CA LEU A 865 5.12 7.72 33.27
C LEU A 865 4.36 8.17 32.03
N VAL A 866 4.67 9.35 31.49
CA VAL A 866 4.06 9.88 30.27
C VAL A 866 5.17 10.43 29.38
N SER A 867 5.21 10.04 28.12
CA SER A 867 6.18 10.55 27.16
C SER A 867 5.51 10.90 25.82
N GLY A 868 5.89 12.04 25.24
CA GLY A 868 5.35 12.46 23.95
C GLY A 868 5.71 13.89 23.57
N SER A 869 5.67 14.15 22.29
CA SER A 869 6.10 15.40 21.66
C SER A 869 5.13 16.57 21.87
N TYR A 870 3.80 16.31 21.91
CA TYR A 870 2.77 17.33 21.95
C TYR A 870 1.92 17.29 23.23
N ILE A 871 2.38 16.63 24.29
CA ILE A 871 1.61 16.41 25.51
C ILE A 871 1.21 17.68 26.25
N ALA A 872 1.90 18.80 25.99
CA ALA A 872 1.54 20.12 26.50
C ALA A 872 1.04 21.05 25.39
N THR A 873 1.70 21.12 24.25
CA THR A 873 1.33 22.03 23.15
C THR A 873 -0.09 21.75 22.65
N ASP A 874 -0.50 20.51 22.50
CA ASP A 874 -1.88 20.15 22.12
C ASP A 874 -2.95 20.74 23.07
N ILE A 875 -2.65 20.81 24.37
CA ILE A 875 -3.57 21.34 25.40
C ILE A 875 -3.59 22.88 25.43
N TRP A 876 -2.44 23.53 25.24
CA TRP A 876 -2.32 24.99 25.48
C TRP A 876 -2.36 25.81 24.20
N ASP A 877 -1.71 25.37 23.14
CA ASP A 877 -1.53 26.16 21.93
C ASP A 877 -2.34 25.65 20.75
N GLN A 878 -2.55 24.37 20.64
CA GLN A 878 -3.21 23.71 19.52
C GLN A 878 -2.53 24.04 18.18
N VAL A 879 -1.60 23.22 17.78
CA VAL A 879 -0.87 23.33 16.51
C VAL A 879 -1.82 23.39 15.31
N TYR A 880 -2.97 22.73 15.42
CA TYR A 880 -4.03 22.75 14.43
C TYR A 880 -5.26 23.47 14.98
N PRO A 881 -5.86 24.40 14.22
CA PRO A 881 -7.07 25.10 14.63
C PRO A 881 -8.24 24.12 14.69
N VAL A 882 -8.48 23.57 15.86
CA VAL A 882 -9.62 22.68 16.11
C VAL A 882 -10.71 23.48 16.79
N GLN A 883 -11.94 23.25 16.40
CA GLN A 883 -13.13 23.64 17.15
C GLN A 883 -13.29 22.73 18.37
N THR A 884 -12.34 22.75 19.31
CA THR A 884 -12.52 22.09 20.59
C THR A 884 -13.35 22.97 21.50
N ASP A 885 -14.28 22.35 22.21
CA ASP A 885 -15.07 23.01 23.28
C ASP A 885 -14.13 23.72 24.26
N SER A 886 -14.37 24.99 24.49
CA SER A 886 -13.59 25.81 25.42
C SER A 886 -13.55 25.21 26.83
N LEU A 887 -14.62 24.52 27.26
CA LEU A 887 -14.69 23.81 28.55
C LEU A 887 -13.75 22.61 28.57
N PHE A 888 -13.70 21.83 27.50
CA PHE A 888 -12.77 20.71 27.40
C PHE A 888 -11.30 21.17 27.52
N ARG A 889 -10.92 22.27 26.85
CA ARG A 889 -9.58 22.86 27.00
C ARG A 889 -9.25 23.28 28.44
N VAL A 890 -10.20 23.91 29.13
CA VAL A 890 -10.03 24.30 30.52
C VAL A 890 -9.83 23.08 31.42
N GLU A 891 -10.62 22.03 31.23
CA GLU A 891 -10.50 20.79 32.01
C GLU A 891 -9.20 20.03 31.67
N SER A 892 -8.76 20.03 30.41
CA SER A 892 -7.47 19.43 29.99
C SER A 892 -6.28 20.16 30.66
N LYS A 893 -6.30 21.51 30.71
CA LYS A 893 -5.28 22.29 31.42
C LYS A 893 -5.29 21.98 32.93
N LYS A 894 -6.46 21.85 33.55
CA LYS A 894 -6.58 21.44 34.94
C LYS A 894 -6.07 20.00 35.17
N PHE A 895 -6.35 19.09 34.23
CA PHE A 895 -5.85 17.72 34.28
C PHE A 895 -4.32 17.71 34.26
N ALA A 896 -3.70 18.33 33.26
CA ALA A 896 -2.25 18.41 33.17
C ALA A 896 -1.59 19.01 34.40
N GLN A 897 -2.16 20.11 34.96
CA GLN A 897 -1.61 20.79 36.13
C GLN A 897 -1.75 19.99 37.42
N LYS A 898 -2.95 19.37 37.66
CA LYS A 898 -3.29 18.73 38.92
C LYS A 898 -2.91 17.26 38.99
N VAL A 899 -3.00 16.53 37.86
CA VAL A 899 -2.74 15.08 37.79
C VAL A 899 -1.33 14.82 37.28
N LEU A 900 -0.95 15.38 36.14
CA LEU A 900 0.37 15.16 35.54
C LEU A 900 1.45 16.05 36.16
N GLY A 901 1.09 17.23 36.68
CA GLY A 901 1.98 18.10 37.43
C GLY A 901 2.78 19.11 36.60
N TYR A 902 2.41 19.36 35.34
CA TYR A 902 3.12 20.32 34.49
C TYR A 902 2.20 21.41 33.92
N LYS A 903 2.86 22.46 33.42
CA LYS A 903 2.33 23.49 32.54
C LYS A 903 3.16 23.49 31.26
N TRP A 904 2.57 24.01 30.18
CA TRP A 904 3.28 24.25 28.93
C TRP A 904 4.37 25.31 29.12
N GLY A 905 5.58 25.03 28.64
CA GLY A 905 6.70 25.91 28.66
C GLY A 905 7.04 26.49 27.29
N ALA A 906 7.06 25.66 26.29
CA ALA A 906 7.32 25.99 24.90
C ALA A 906 6.93 24.83 23.98
N ASN A 907 6.58 25.11 22.72
CA ASN A 907 6.71 24.22 21.61
C ASN A 907 8.15 24.28 21.04
N PHE A 908 8.58 23.36 20.23
CA PHE A 908 9.92 23.31 19.66
C PHE A 908 11.03 23.48 20.72
N GLY A 909 10.93 22.67 21.77
CA GLY A 909 11.84 22.75 22.91
C GLY A 909 13.32 22.50 22.57
N SER A 910 13.58 21.77 21.48
CA SER A 910 14.91 21.52 20.92
C SER A 910 14.87 21.51 19.40
N SER A 911 15.90 22.04 18.76
CA SER A 911 16.16 21.91 17.33
C SER A 911 17.24 20.87 17.00
N ARG A 912 17.90 20.30 18.01
CA ARG A 912 18.99 19.33 17.86
C ARG A 912 18.72 17.95 18.44
N GLY A 913 17.50 17.72 18.91
CA GLY A 913 17.08 16.42 19.40
C GLY A 913 17.93 15.85 20.54
N THR A 914 18.38 16.70 21.49
CA THR A 914 19.23 16.26 22.59
C THR A 914 18.77 16.82 23.92
N ALA A 915 18.59 15.97 24.92
CA ALA A 915 18.30 16.34 26.30
C ALA A 915 19.47 15.95 27.24
N ARG A 916 19.57 16.63 28.38
CA ARG A 916 20.55 16.38 29.44
C ARG A 916 19.91 16.40 30.82
N PRO A 917 20.41 15.61 31.79
CA PRO A 917 19.93 15.68 33.17
C PRO A 917 20.06 17.08 33.76
N ALA A 918 19.06 17.51 34.51
CA ALA A 918 19.10 18.74 35.31
C ALA A 918 19.50 18.41 36.75
N PRO A 919 20.30 19.25 37.43
CA PRO A 919 20.63 19.04 38.82
C PRO A 919 19.38 19.02 39.70
N ASN A 920 19.11 17.88 40.31
CA ASN A 920 18.01 17.72 41.25
C ASN A 920 18.32 16.63 42.30
N LYS A 921 17.62 16.65 43.42
CA LYS A 921 17.77 15.69 44.51
C LYS A 921 16.92 14.42 44.36
N VAL A 922 16.01 14.44 43.40
CA VAL A 922 14.96 13.40 43.22
C VAL A 922 15.50 12.24 42.38
N PHE A 923 16.27 12.55 41.32
CA PHE A 923 16.88 11.60 40.42
C PHE A 923 18.44 11.65 40.51
N PRO A 924 19.05 11.26 41.62
CA PRO A 924 20.50 11.35 41.78
C PRO A 924 21.25 10.35 40.89
N THR A 925 20.56 9.34 40.35
CA THR A 925 21.12 8.26 39.53
C THR A 925 21.20 8.59 38.03
N LEU A 926 20.52 9.67 37.58
CA LEU A 926 20.69 10.13 36.20
C LEU A 926 22.09 10.74 36.08
N ALA A 927 23.00 9.97 35.47
CA ALA A 927 24.37 10.40 35.25
C ALA A 927 24.45 11.58 34.28
N ASN A 928 25.56 12.36 34.40
CA ASN A 928 25.89 13.35 33.37
C ASN A 928 26.02 12.69 32.00
N GLY A 929 25.06 12.87 31.13
CA GLY A 929 24.99 12.28 29.78
C GLY A 929 24.19 13.14 28.84
N LYS A 930 24.31 12.84 27.57
CA LYS A 930 23.45 13.37 26.50
C LYS A 930 22.51 12.24 26.10
N TYR A 931 21.25 12.56 25.98
CA TYR A 931 20.18 11.67 25.55
C TYR A 931 19.66 12.20 24.22
N SER A 932 20.16 11.63 23.13
CA SER A 932 19.78 12.06 21.78
C SER A 932 18.62 11.24 21.26
N PHE A 933 17.67 11.92 20.60
CA PHE A 933 16.51 11.31 19.95
C PHE A 933 16.46 11.70 18.46
N HIS A 934 15.72 10.94 17.67
CA HIS A 934 15.55 11.19 16.24
C HIS A 934 14.73 12.46 16.03
N ASN A 935 15.32 13.52 15.51
CA ASN A 935 14.71 14.81 15.22
C ASN A 935 14.76 15.20 13.74
N GLU A 936 15.28 14.31 12.91
CA GLU A 936 15.32 14.40 11.45
C GLU A 936 14.73 13.11 10.87
N MET A 937 14.20 13.20 9.66
CA MET A 937 13.66 12.02 8.96
C MET A 937 14.76 10.98 8.74
N ASN A 938 14.44 9.71 8.99
CA ASN A 938 15.36 8.59 8.91
C ASN A 938 14.54 7.29 8.76
N ASP A 939 15.20 6.16 8.55
CA ASP A 939 14.57 4.84 8.33
C ASP A 939 14.44 3.98 9.60
N GLU A 940 14.97 4.44 10.75
CA GLU A 940 14.97 3.69 12.01
C GLU A 940 13.73 3.99 12.85
N CYS A 941 13.41 5.29 13.05
CA CYS A 941 12.30 5.72 13.91
C CYS A 941 11.69 7.03 13.41
N TYR A 942 10.41 7.23 13.66
CA TYR A 942 9.75 8.48 13.31
C TYR A 942 10.46 9.70 13.93
N CYS A 943 10.49 10.83 13.22
CA CYS A 943 11.19 12.01 13.67
C CYS A 943 10.37 12.90 14.60
N ILE A 944 11.05 13.65 15.47
CA ILE A 944 10.47 14.59 16.42
C ILE A 944 10.95 15.99 16.13
N GLU A 945 10.20 16.75 15.34
CA GLU A 945 10.50 18.13 14.98
C GLU A 945 10.21 19.10 16.14
N ALA A 946 9.13 18.85 16.88
CA ALA A 946 8.54 19.77 17.84
C ALA A 946 8.37 19.16 19.25
N PRO A 947 9.47 18.83 19.96
CA PRO A 947 9.38 18.33 21.32
C PRO A 947 8.92 19.42 22.28
N ASP A 948 8.13 19.06 23.30
CA ASP A 948 7.53 19.97 24.27
C ASP A 948 8.49 20.42 25.37
N GLY A 949 8.40 21.68 25.73
CA GLY A 949 8.94 22.23 26.98
C GLY A 949 7.94 22.12 28.12
N LEU A 950 8.32 21.48 29.23
CA LEU A 950 7.46 21.21 30.39
C LEU A 950 7.91 21.98 31.64
N VAL A 951 7.06 22.78 32.22
CA VAL A 951 7.35 23.52 33.46
C VAL A 951 6.54 22.93 34.63
N PRO A 952 7.16 22.66 35.78
CA PRO A 952 6.42 22.19 36.98
C PRO A 952 5.25 23.08 37.33
N ALA A 953 4.04 22.51 37.52
CA ALA A 953 2.82 23.25 37.83
C ALA A 953 2.81 23.79 39.29
N SER A 954 3.61 23.22 40.18
CA SER A 954 3.66 23.58 41.61
C SER A 954 5.03 23.28 42.23
N ARG A 955 5.24 23.67 43.50
CA ARG A 955 6.46 23.34 44.28
C ARG A 955 6.61 21.83 44.58
N LYS A 956 5.59 21.03 44.33
CA LYS A 956 5.63 19.57 44.44
C LYS A 956 6.29 18.89 43.21
N GLY A 957 6.63 19.66 42.16
CA GLY A 957 7.31 19.18 40.97
C GLY A 957 8.77 19.68 40.89
N ALA A 958 9.59 18.96 40.15
CA ALA A 958 10.96 19.32 39.87
C ALA A 958 11.33 19.06 38.41
N ILE A 959 12.21 19.88 37.85
CA ILE A 959 12.80 19.65 36.52
C ILE A 959 13.86 18.55 36.67
N ILE A 960 13.77 17.51 35.84
CA ILE A 960 14.71 16.38 35.85
C ILE A 960 15.63 16.38 34.62
N MET A 961 15.15 16.94 33.49
CA MET A 961 15.96 17.11 32.29
C MET A 961 15.71 18.46 31.62
N ARG A 962 16.69 18.89 30.80
CA ARG A 962 16.59 20.07 29.93
C ARG A 962 17.12 19.75 28.55
N TYR A 963 16.59 20.37 27.52
CA TYR A 963 17.18 20.31 26.19
C TYR A 963 18.55 21.00 26.20
N ALA A 964 19.49 20.38 25.50
CA ALA A 964 20.91 20.78 25.60
C ALA A 964 21.20 22.12 24.88
N ASP A 965 20.49 22.39 23.81
CA ASP A 965 20.64 23.58 22.97
C ASP A 965 19.89 24.80 23.52
N THR A 966 18.64 24.64 23.89
CA THR A 966 17.77 25.76 24.32
C THR A 966 17.72 25.97 25.84
N ASN A 967 18.15 24.97 26.61
CA ASN A 967 17.99 24.92 28.08
C ASN A 967 16.52 24.93 28.55
N VAL A 968 15.54 24.74 27.67
CA VAL A 968 14.13 24.57 28.00
C VAL A 968 13.95 23.26 28.81
N PRO A 969 13.12 23.21 29.86
CA PRO A 969 12.89 21.98 30.59
C PRO A 969 12.26 20.89 29.69
N ALA A 970 12.92 19.76 29.53
CA ALA A 970 12.51 18.64 28.68
C ALA A 970 11.69 17.59 29.43
N ALA A 971 11.90 17.46 30.74
CA ALA A 971 11.17 16.53 31.58
C ALA A 971 11.02 17.02 33.02
N ILE A 972 9.92 16.62 33.65
CA ILE A 972 9.58 16.94 35.03
C ILE A 972 9.16 15.68 35.81
N CYS A 973 9.31 15.71 37.13
CA CYS A 973 8.60 14.82 38.04
C CYS A 973 7.65 15.59 38.92
N HIS A 974 6.61 14.93 39.47
CA HIS A 974 5.64 15.51 40.35
C HIS A 974 5.22 14.53 41.45
N GLN A 975 5.06 15.02 42.68
CA GLN A 975 4.57 14.28 43.83
C GLN A 975 3.09 14.64 44.06
N GLY A 976 2.19 13.74 43.68
CA GLY A 976 0.76 13.83 44.06
C GLY A 976 0.54 13.53 45.56
N GLU A 977 -0.71 13.30 45.96
CA GLU A 977 -1.03 12.92 47.34
C GLU A 977 -0.64 11.48 47.65
N THR A 978 -1.05 10.55 46.80
CA THR A 978 -0.84 9.11 46.96
C THR A 978 -0.04 8.49 45.78
N TYR A 979 0.35 9.29 44.81
CA TYR A 979 0.97 8.84 43.56
C TYR A 979 2.14 9.75 43.12
N ARG A 980 2.90 9.31 42.12
CA ARG A 980 3.97 10.09 41.50
C ARG A 980 3.80 10.08 40.01
N THR A 981 4.23 11.17 39.37
CA THR A 981 4.30 11.24 37.91
C THR A 981 5.69 11.64 37.43
N VAL A 982 6.06 11.14 36.26
CA VAL A 982 7.19 11.60 35.48
C VAL A 982 6.71 11.84 34.05
N CYS A 983 6.96 13.05 33.51
CA CYS A 983 6.55 13.42 32.18
C CYS A 983 7.75 13.88 31.38
N PHE A 984 7.90 13.32 30.16
CA PHE A 984 8.91 13.68 29.18
C PHE A 984 8.22 14.40 28.02
N GLY A 985 8.73 15.59 27.64
CA GLY A 985 8.25 16.38 26.49
C GLY A 985 8.77 15.86 25.14
N PHE A 986 9.32 14.65 25.13
CA PHE A 986 9.72 13.89 23.94
C PHE A 986 9.42 12.41 24.17
N PRO A 987 9.12 11.65 23.11
CA PRO A 987 8.90 10.20 23.20
C PRO A 987 10.18 9.45 23.55
N LEU A 988 10.11 8.52 24.50
CA LEU A 988 11.27 7.75 24.93
C LEU A 988 11.74 6.74 23.90
N GLU A 989 10.82 6.17 23.14
CA GLU A 989 11.06 5.21 22.08
C GLU A 989 11.88 5.78 20.90
N THR A 990 11.98 7.12 20.79
CA THR A 990 12.79 7.79 19.76
C THR A 990 14.24 8.04 20.17
N LEU A 991 14.63 7.65 21.37
CA LEU A 991 16.03 7.74 21.81
C LEU A 991 16.91 6.80 20.97
N LYS A 992 18.03 7.34 20.43
CA LYS A 992 18.94 6.62 19.54
C LYS A 992 19.65 5.43 20.19
N GLU A 993 19.82 5.48 21.51
CA GLU A 993 20.54 4.47 22.29
C GLU A 993 19.56 3.70 23.19
N GLU A 994 19.40 2.42 23.01
CA GLU A 994 18.52 1.57 23.83
C GLU A 994 18.85 1.68 25.33
N GLU A 995 20.14 1.76 25.68
CA GLU A 995 20.61 1.93 27.05
C GLU A 995 20.05 3.21 27.70
N HIS A 996 19.82 4.26 26.92
CA HIS A 996 19.22 5.51 27.40
C HIS A 996 17.75 5.31 27.80
N ILE A 997 16.97 4.57 27.02
CA ILE A 997 15.58 4.23 27.37
C ILE A 997 15.57 3.45 28.69
N GLN A 998 16.41 2.42 28.79
CA GLN A 998 16.52 1.58 29.99
C GLN A 998 16.87 2.38 31.24
N ARG A 999 17.83 3.32 31.14
CA ARG A 999 18.25 4.20 32.26
C ARG A 999 17.13 5.12 32.72
N LEU A 1000 16.39 5.76 31.80
CA LEU A 1000 15.32 6.69 32.13
C LEU A 1000 14.12 5.96 32.77
N ILE A 1001 13.71 4.83 32.22
CA ILE A 1001 12.63 4.01 32.76
C ILE A 1001 13.04 3.44 34.14
N THR A 1002 14.25 2.89 34.30
CA THR A 1002 14.74 2.41 35.59
C THR A 1002 14.75 3.51 36.65
N ALA A 1003 15.27 4.70 36.34
CA ALA A 1003 15.25 5.83 37.27
C ALA A 1003 13.84 6.27 37.66
N THR A 1004 12.88 6.23 36.71
CA THR A 1004 11.47 6.54 36.92
C THR A 1004 10.83 5.52 37.88
N LEU A 1005 11.01 4.23 37.66
CA LEU A 1005 10.45 3.17 38.50
C LEU A 1005 11.07 3.19 39.91
N GLN A 1006 12.36 3.51 40.03
CA GLN A 1006 13.01 3.76 41.32
C GLN A 1006 12.41 4.98 42.03
N TYR A 1007 12.06 6.04 41.34
CA TYR A 1007 11.36 7.19 41.92
C TYR A 1007 9.97 6.82 42.43
N PHE A 1008 9.23 5.98 41.70
CA PHE A 1008 7.91 5.51 42.11
C PHE A 1008 7.96 4.65 43.40
N ASN A 1009 9.06 3.96 43.63
CA ASN A 1009 9.28 3.13 44.81
C ASN A 1009 9.61 3.92 46.10
N LYS A 1010 10.03 5.20 45.97
CA LYS A 1010 10.34 6.03 47.18
C LYS A 1010 9.07 6.37 47.94
#